data_53b3ae958bcae0147bad9c6ef627213b
#
_entry.id   53b3ae958bcae0147bad9c6ef627213b
#
_cell.length_a   1.000
_cell.length_b   1.000
_cell.length_c   1.000
_cell.angle_alpha   90.00
_cell.angle_beta   90.00
_cell.angle_gamma   90.00
#
_symmetry.space_group_name_H-M   'P 1'
#
loop_
_entity.id
_entity.type
_entity.pdbx_description
1 polymer ?
#
loop_
_entity_poly.entity_id
_entity_poly.type
_entity_poly.pdbx_seq_one_letter_code
_entity_poly.pdbx_strand_id
1 'polypeptide(L)'
;MEKRPLYLEKLNKPQYEAVIHEGSPLLILAGAGSGKTNAITNKIVYLIDVKGVDPSSILAVTFTNKAAKEMEERVSSILDSSTNTVLHALPMIRTFHSFGAWVLRRNGSAVGLEPNYTIHDEEDMLTLIHSARGGDEAKKDLKPYVNMISRAKDYCLSCNDDLSLISFDPLFPDIYKEYQQKLDKTGGADFGDLIMKTWILLRDNAAIKERLKQKFKIILVDEYQDSNVAQFELLKQLAGDGENLTVVGDDDQSIYRFRGAEVKNILNFPQVFKNTKIIKLEQNYRSTSNILDIATAVVSNNQGRLGKKLWTEKTVKKKSIVAVLETQEEEARFCAEIVAGGNYSNTAILYRTNAQSLAFESLFSKLKIPYKLVGTLRFFEREEVKDMLAFLSLFINPKNEASFRRVINKPTRGIGKASIEKIIKLAARFGGDLIKASDSASNEISGKAAKGVFEFSRIMEELKCSFNEEINEEEQDLSDFIKICANATGLAKHYKELDKTGDTQKLLNIEELVNHAAGFAYSLEGLIEFLENTELDGSASESKNASSQPSAGVTLITMHNTKGLEFDRVIITGLEEGLFPSFRNMESNEDIEEERRIFYVSITRARKELYMTCCQSRRIWGKINYFSPSRFLSEIPEDLVVLEGADNNSFSTGLKEGDLVYSKDYGKGQIVKKWAEKNEPVVVVIFEDGRTARFFLNYSNLKKIKDNYF
;
A
#
# COMPACT_ATOMS: atom_id res chain seq x y z
N MET A 1 -16.01 22.86 -39.00
CA MET A 1 -15.99 22.06 -37.75
C MET A 1 -14.64 21.39 -37.72
N GLU A 2 -13.75 21.79 -36.82
CA GLU A 2 -12.48 21.08 -36.62
C GLU A 2 -12.78 19.64 -36.21
N LYS A 3 -12.11 18.71 -36.87
CA LYS A 3 -12.30 17.27 -36.62
C LYS A 3 -11.83 16.97 -35.20
N ARG A 4 -12.72 16.42 -34.39
CA ARG A 4 -12.40 16.07 -33.00
C ARG A 4 -11.20 15.12 -32.96
N PRO A 5 -10.19 15.34 -32.09
CA PRO A 5 -9.08 14.39 -31.95
C PRO A 5 -9.57 12.98 -31.63
N LEU A 6 -8.93 11.96 -32.20
CA LEU A 6 -9.36 10.55 -32.12
C LEU A 6 -9.45 10.03 -30.65
N TYR A 7 -8.59 10.53 -29.76
CA TYR A 7 -8.60 10.14 -28.34
C TYR A 7 -9.84 10.68 -27.61
N LEU A 8 -10.44 11.78 -28.06
CA LEU A 8 -11.69 12.32 -27.51
C LEU A 8 -12.96 11.61 -28.07
N GLU A 9 -12.86 11.04 -29.27
CA GLU A 9 -13.98 10.29 -29.86
C GLU A 9 -14.27 8.97 -29.13
N LYS A 10 -13.24 8.39 -28.48
CA LYS A 10 -13.35 7.13 -27.70
C LYS A 10 -13.97 7.31 -26.32
N LEU A 11 -14.21 8.54 -25.87
CA LEU A 11 -14.74 8.83 -24.55
C LEU A 11 -16.28 8.77 -24.56
N ASN A 12 -16.86 8.19 -23.51
CA ASN A 12 -18.29 8.34 -23.27
C ASN A 12 -18.62 9.78 -22.84
N LYS A 13 -19.92 10.12 -22.83
CA LYS A 13 -20.36 11.49 -22.54
C LYS A 13 -19.82 12.05 -21.20
N PRO A 14 -19.97 11.35 -20.04
CA PRO A 14 -19.41 11.85 -18.77
C PRO A 14 -17.87 11.98 -18.78
N GLN A 15 -17.15 11.04 -19.40
CA GLN A 15 -15.70 11.13 -19.53
C GLN A 15 -15.30 12.34 -20.37
N TYR A 16 -15.99 12.55 -21.49
CA TYR A 16 -15.76 13.71 -22.33
C TYR A 16 -16.02 15.03 -21.59
N GLU A 17 -17.15 15.13 -20.87
CA GLU A 17 -17.45 16.31 -20.05
C GLU A 17 -16.37 16.58 -18.99
N ALA A 18 -15.81 15.53 -18.36
CA ALA A 18 -14.75 15.65 -17.38
C ALA A 18 -13.43 16.14 -18.01
N VAL A 19 -13.12 15.64 -19.21
CA VAL A 19 -11.89 16.01 -19.94
C VAL A 19 -11.91 17.47 -20.35
N ILE A 20 -13.02 17.99 -20.89
CA ILE A 20 -13.11 19.37 -21.38
C ILE A 20 -13.44 20.41 -20.31
N HIS A 21 -13.75 19.98 -19.05
CA HIS A 21 -14.13 20.89 -17.97
C HIS A 21 -12.98 21.81 -17.58
N GLU A 22 -13.28 23.12 -17.42
CA GLU A 22 -12.34 24.19 -17.01
C GLU A 22 -13.06 25.22 -16.15
N GLY A 23 -12.29 26.07 -15.44
CA GLY A 23 -12.79 27.28 -14.77
C GLY A 23 -13.44 27.06 -13.42
N SER A 24 -13.44 25.82 -12.88
CA SER A 24 -13.82 25.54 -11.50
C SER A 24 -13.22 24.21 -11.01
N PRO A 25 -13.12 23.99 -9.70
CA PRO A 25 -12.65 22.72 -9.15
C PRO A 25 -13.52 21.57 -9.70
N LEU A 26 -12.86 20.47 -10.07
CA LEU A 26 -13.54 19.29 -10.62
C LEU A 26 -13.29 18.07 -9.72
N LEU A 27 -14.37 17.45 -9.26
CA LEU A 27 -14.35 16.12 -8.66
C LEU A 27 -14.93 15.11 -9.67
N ILE A 28 -14.06 14.22 -10.17
CA ILE A 28 -14.48 13.07 -10.98
C ILE A 28 -14.72 11.90 -10.03
N LEU A 29 -15.98 11.63 -9.73
CA LEU A 29 -16.39 10.50 -8.90
C LEU A 29 -16.52 9.27 -9.80
N ALA A 30 -15.53 8.41 -9.80
CA ALA A 30 -15.39 7.36 -10.79
C ALA A 30 -15.37 5.98 -10.14
N GLY A 31 -16.39 5.17 -10.41
CA GLY A 31 -16.48 3.82 -9.86
C GLY A 31 -15.40 2.86 -10.37
N ALA A 32 -15.36 1.66 -9.79
CA ALA A 32 -14.45 0.61 -10.24
C ALA A 32 -14.62 0.34 -11.74
N GLY A 33 -13.51 0.23 -12.48
CA GLY A 33 -13.54 -0.11 -13.91
C GLY A 33 -14.21 0.91 -14.83
N SER A 34 -14.47 2.15 -14.38
CA SER A 34 -15.12 3.21 -15.17
C SER A 34 -14.15 4.03 -16.03
N GLY A 35 -12.85 3.72 -16.00
CA GLY A 35 -11.84 4.43 -16.78
C GLY A 35 -11.33 5.72 -16.14
N LYS A 36 -11.17 5.75 -14.81
CA LYS A 36 -10.55 6.86 -14.04
C LYS A 36 -9.27 7.38 -14.69
N THR A 37 -8.28 6.51 -14.80
CA THR A 37 -6.96 6.84 -15.38
C THR A 37 -7.07 7.29 -16.83
N ASN A 38 -8.01 6.73 -17.60
CA ASN A 38 -8.25 7.15 -18.98
C ASN A 38 -8.79 8.59 -19.03
N ALA A 39 -9.71 8.97 -18.13
CA ALA A 39 -10.24 10.33 -18.09
C ALA A 39 -9.16 11.35 -17.71
N ILE A 40 -8.34 11.07 -16.69
CA ILE A 40 -7.29 12.01 -16.24
C ILE A 40 -6.16 12.14 -17.29
N THR A 41 -5.73 11.04 -17.92
CA THR A 41 -4.70 11.09 -18.97
C THR A 41 -5.19 11.85 -20.19
N ASN A 42 -6.43 11.61 -20.65
CA ASN A 42 -7.00 12.37 -21.77
C ASN A 42 -7.21 13.85 -21.44
N LYS A 43 -7.49 14.19 -20.17
CA LYS A 43 -7.58 15.59 -19.74
C LYS A 43 -6.21 16.27 -19.84
N ILE A 44 -5.14 15.63 -19.40
CA ILE A 44 -3.77 16.15 -19.54
C ILE A 44 -3.45 16.39 -21.03
N VAL A 45 -3.72 15.40 -21.87
CA VAL A 45 -3.49 15.51 -23.32
C VAL A 45 -4.32 16.63 -23.92
N TYR A 46 -5.60 16.75 -23.58
CA TYR A 46 -6.48 17.81 -24.06
C TYR A 46 -5.97 19.21 -23.70
N LEU A 47 -5.47 19.39 -22.48
CA LEU A 47 -4.90 20.66 -22.04
C LEU A 47 -3.67 21.05 -22.84
N ILE A 48 -2.82 20.09 -23.19
CA ILE A 48 -1.60 20.31 -23.96
C ILE A 48 -1.93 20.51 -25.46
N ASP A 49 -2.62 19.54 -26.05
CA ASP A 49 -2.83 19.42 -27.50
C ASP A 49 -3.85 20.46 -28.03
N VAL A 50 -4.99 20.61 -27.32
CA VAL A 50 -6.10 21.47 -27.79
C VAL A 50 -6.03 22.87 -27.18
N LYS A 51 -5.68 22.96 -25.88
CA LYS A 51 -5.65 24.26 -25.18
C LYS A 51 -4.29 24.96 -25.22
N GLY A 52 -3.25 24.28 -25.70
CA GLY A 52 -1.91 24.86 -25.82
C GLY A 52 -1.26 25.17 -24.46
N VAL A 53 -1.67 24.46 -23.39
CA VAL A 53 -1.09 24.63 -22.07
C VAL A 53 0.35 24.10 -22.06
N ASP A 54 1.28 24.90 -21.54
CA ASP A 54 2.66 24.46 -21.35
C ASP A 54 2.71 23.22 -20.45
N PRO A 55 3.22 22.07 -20.93
CA PRO A 55 3.33 20.84 -20.12
C PRO A 55 4.04 21.06 -18.80
N SER A 56 5.07 21.92 -18.74
CA SER A 56 5.82 22.21 -17.52
C SER A 56 4.99 22.90 -16.42
N SER A 57 3.83 23.45 -16.79
CA SER A 57 2.86 24.08 -15.86
C SER A 57 1.82 23.11 -15.30
N ILE A 58 1.86 21.83 -15.69
CA ILE A 58 0.94 20.80 -15.24
C ILE A 58 1.63 19.90 -14.20
N LEU A 59 1.01 19.77 -13.03
CA LEU A 59 1.37 18.81 -12.00
C LEU A 59 0.27 17.74 -11.93
N ALA A 60 0.62 16.48 -12.17
CA ALA A 60 -0.24 15.35 -11.94
C ALA A 60 0.32 14.50 -10.78
N VAL A 61 -0.49 14.27 -9.77
CA VAL A 61 -0.10 13.51 -8.58
C VAL A 61 -0.85 12.19 -8.51
N THR A 62 -0.13 11.11 -8.25
CA THR A 62 -0.68 9.77 -8.09
C THR A 62 -0.31 9.16 -6.73
N PHE A 63 -0.91 8.02 -6.40
CA PHE A 63 -0.61 7.35 -5.14
C PHE A 63 0.65 6.48 -5.17
N THR A 64 0.99 5.89 -6.33
CA THR A 64 2.15 4.99 -6.47
C THR A 64 3.05 5.40 -7.62
N ASN A 65 4.36 5.11 -7.52
CA ASN A 65 5.33 5.37 -8.60
C ASN A 65 4.99 4.60 -9.87
N LYS A 66 4.43 3.39 -9.74
CA LYS A 66 3.95 2.62 -10.89
C LYS A 66 2.82 3.35 -11.61
N ALA A 67 1.83 3.87 -10.87
CA ALA A 67 0.73 4.63 -11.46
C ALA A 67 1.23 5.92 -12.12
N ALA A 68 2.22 6.59 -11.53
CA ALA A 68 2.85 7.77 -12.10
C ALA A 68 3.52 7.44 -13.45
N LYS A 69 4.34 6.38 -13.48
CA LYS A 69 5.01 5.92 -14.70
C LYS A 69 4.02 5.49 -15.78
N GLU A 70 3.01 4.71 -15.41
CA GLU A 70 1.96 4.27 -16.34
C GLU A 70 1.16 5.45 -16.90
N MET A 71 0.88 6.47 -16.08
CA MET A 71 0.24 7.71 -16.53
C MET A 71 1.12 8.48 -17.50
N GLU A 72 2.41 8.61 -17.21
CA GLU A 72 3.40 9.27 -18.07
C GLU A 72 3.52 8.58 -19.42
N GLU A 73 3.67 7.25 -19.45
CA GLU A 73 3.74 6.44 -20.66
C GLU A 73 2.47 6.60 -21.52
N ARG A 74 1.29 6.61 -20.90
CA ARG A 74 0.02 6.80 -21.61
C ARG A 74 -0.12 8.21 -22.20
N VAL A 75 0.22 9.24 -21.42
CA VAL A 75 0.19 10.63 -21.89
C VAL A 75 1.14 10.78 -23.09
N SER A 76 2.38 10.31 -22.97
CA SER A 76 3.37 10.36 -24.07
C SER A 76 2.86 9.63 -25.31
N SER A 77 2.37 8.40 -25.17
CA SER A 77 1.85 7.60 -26.30
C SER A 77 0.70 8.27 -27.04
N ILE A 78 -0.21 8.96 -26.33
CA ILE A 78 -1.34 9.66 -26.96
C ILE A 78 -0.82 10.93 -27.67
N LEU A 79 0.07 11.68 -27.03
CA LEU A 79 0.65 12.90 -27.63
C LEU A 79 1.47 12.56 -28.88
N ASP A 80 2.32 11.53 -28.85
CA ASP A 80 3.10 11.07 -30.00
C ASP A 80 2.22 10.64 -31.18
N SER A 81 1.04 10.10 -30.89
CA SER A 81 0.09 9.65 -31.92
C SER A 81 -0.81 10.77 -32.45
N SER A 82 -0.98 11.86 -31.71
CA SER A 82 -1.93 12.94 -32.05
C SER A 82 -1.26 14.21 -32.58
N THR A 83 0.03 14.44 -32.24
CA THR A 83 0.75 15.65 -32.63
C THR A 83 1.94 15.31 -33.51
N ASN A 84 2.09 16.02 -34.66
CA ASN A 84 3.32 16.02 -35.46
C ASN A 84 4.43 16.89 -34.81
N THR A 85 4.22 17.36 -33.59
CA THR A 85 5.15 18.28 -32.91
C THR A 85 5.94 17.48 -31.86
N VAL A 86 7.25 17.49 -31.97
CA VAL A 86 8.15 16.94 -30.94
C VAL A 86 7.98 17.80 -29.68
N LEU A 87 7.39 17.22 -28.62
CA LEU A 87 7.28 17.90 -27.36
C LEU A 87 8.64 17.97 -26.67
N HIS A 88 9.10 19.17 -26.37
CA HIS A 88 10.37 19.39 -25.68
C HIS A 88 10.27 19.18 -24.15
N ALA A 89 9.07 19.04 -23.60
CA ALA A 89 8.85 18.81 -22.17
C ALA A 89 7.59 17.95 -21.93
N LEU A 90 7.63 17.11 -20.91
CA LEU A 90 6.48 16.37 -20.38
C LEU A 90 5.92 17.06 -19.14
N PRO A 91 4.63 16.84 -18.79
CA PRO A 91 4.09 17.30 -17.52
C PRO A 91 4.81 16.64 -16.35
N MET A 92 4.80 17.29 -15.19
CA MET A 92 5.34 16.68 -13.97
C MET A 92 4.34 15.67 -13.41
N ILE A 93 4.61 14.40 -13.60
CA ILE A 93 3.79 13.30 -13.09
C ILE A 93 4.56 12.57 -11.98
N ARG A 94 4.09 12.65 -10.73
CA ARG A 94 4.81 12.12 -9.55
C ARG A 94 3.83 11.63 -8.47
N THR A 95 4.36 10.92 -7.45
CA THR A 95 3.62 10.70 -6.20
C THR A 95 3.70 11.95 -5.30
N PHE A 96 2.83 12.06 -4.30
CA PHE A 96 2.91 13.13 -3.30
C PHE A 96 4.29 13.19 -2.64
N HIS A 97 4.84 12.03 -2.25
CA HIS A 97 6.16 11.95 -1.60
C HIS A 97 7.29 12.35 -2.54
N SER A 98 7.30 11.87 -3.80
CA SER A 98 8.34 12.28 -4.74
C SER A 98 8.20 13.75 -5.16
N PHE A 99 7.00 14.33 -5.14
CA PHE A 99 6.81 15.76 -5.31
C PHE A 99 7.36 16.52 -4.09
N GLY A 100 7.05 16.08 -2.86
CA GLY A 100 7.59 16.66 -1.63
C GLY A 100 9.12 16.63 -1.60
N ALA A 101 9.70 15.47 -1.90
CA ALA A 101 11.15 15.33 -2.02
C ALA A 101 11.74 16.29 -3.06
N TRP A 102 11.11 16.42 -4.23
CA TRP A 102 11.53 17.36 -5.28
C TRP A 102 11.49 18.82 -4.81
N VAL A 103 10.47 19.23 -4.04
CA VAL A 103 10.36 20.58 -3.45
C VAL A 103 11.46 20.80 -2.40
N LEU A 104 11.63 19.84 -1.48
CA LEU A 104 12.60 19.94 -0.37
C LEU A 104 14.04 19.90 -0.85
N ARG A 105 14.39 19.13 -1.89
CA ARG A 105 15.73 19.16 -2.50
C ARG A 105 16.12 20.57 -3.00
N ARG A 106 15.15 21.38 -3.40
CA ARG A 106 15.37 22.73 -3.97
C ARG A 106 15.20 23.86 -2.98
N ASN A 107 14.46 23.63 -1.90
CA ASN A 107 14.06 24.70 -0.98
C ASN A 107 14.16 24.29 0.49
N GLY A 108 14.66 23.10 0.79
CA GLY A 108 14.65 22.50 2.12
C GLY A 108 15.47 23.24 3.15
N SER A 109 16.45 24.05 2.76
CA SER A 109 17.24 24.88 3.67
C SER A 109 16.37 25.79 4.55
N ALA A 110 15.22 26.24 4.05
CA ALA A 110 14.25 27.03 4.81
C ALA A 110 13.54 26.25 5.94
N VAL A 111 13.61 24.91 5.92
CA VAL A 111 13.07 24.00 6.95
C VAL A 111 14.14 23.09 7.55
N GLY A 112 15.41 23.49 7.45
CA GLY A 112 16.55 22.82 8.06
C GLY A 112 17.05 21.57 7.34
N LEU A 113 16.73 21.39 6.05
CA LEU A 113 17.20 20.26 5.24
C LEU A 113 18.17 20.72 4.14
N GLU A 114 19.33 20.09 4.09
CA GLU A 114 20.28 20.27 2.98
C GLU A 114 19.81 19.51 1.73
N PRO A 115 20.23 19.92 0.51
CA PRO A 115 19.79 19.25 -0.72
C PRO A 115 20.07 17.75 -0.80
N ASN A 116 21.11 17.27 -0.12
CA ASN A 116 21.54 15.88 -0.07
C ASN A 116 21.05 15.12 1.17
N TYR A 117 19.94 15.56 1.79
CA TYR A 117 19.38 14.87 2.96
C TYR A 117 19.04 13.39 2.63
N THR A 118 19.17 12.54 3.65
CA THR A 118 18.81 11.12 3.55
C THR A 118 17.35 10.93 3.94
N ILE A 119 16.65 10.07 3.21
CA ILE A 119 15.29 9.62 3.56
C ILE A 119 15.41 8.34 4.38
N HIS A 120 14.79 8.31 5.55
CA HIS A 120 14.80 7.19 6.50
C HIS A 120 13.52 6.37 6.40
N ASP A 121 13.66 5.04 6.36
CA ASP A 121 12.54 4.11 6.44
C ASP A 121 12.13 3.82 7.91
N GLU A 122 11.10 2.98 8.11
CA GLU A 122 10.59 2.63 9.44
C GLU A 122 11.64 1.92 10.32
N GLU A 123 12.55 1.13 9.73
CA GLU A 123 13.60 0.45 10.48
C GLU A 123 14.71 1.42 10.90
N ASP A 124 15.02 2.37 10.04
CA ASP A 124 15.92 3.47 10.35
C ASP A 124 15.33 4.37 11.45
N MET A 125 14.03 4.69 11.35
CA MET A 125 13.29 5.42 12.40
C MET A 125 13.41 4.69 13.75
N LEU A 126 13.14 3.37 13.77
CA LEU A 126 13.26 2.56 14.98
C LEU A 126 14.67 2.58 15.54
N THR A 127 15.68 2.56 14.68
CA THR A 127 17.09 2.62 15.08
C THR A 127 17.45 4.00 15.65
N LEU A 128 16.93 5.07 15.07
CA LEU A 128 17.11 6.44 15.59
C LEU A 128 16.43 6.63 16.94
N ILE A 129 15.18 6.15 17.11
CA ILE A 129 14.46 6.19 18.40
C ILE A 129 15.24 5.43 19.46
N HIS A 130 15.67 4.19 19.18
CA HIS A 130 16.44 3.38 20.08
C HIS A 130 17.77 4.05 20.49
N SER A 131 18.46 4.67 19.54
CA SER A 131 19.68 5.42 19.80
C SER A 131 19.42 6.71 20.58
N ALA A 132 18.32 7.41 20.36
CA ALA A 132 17.95 8.62 21.09
C ALA A 132 17.67 8.32 22.58
N ARG A 133 17.08 7.14 22.86
CA ARG A 133 16.78 6.62 24.21
C ARG A 133 17.97 5.96 24.92
N GLY A 134 19.19 6.10 24.41
CA GLY A 134 20.41 5.56 25.04
C GLY A 134 20.71 4.08 24.72
N GLY A 135 19.85 3.39 23.99
CA GLY A 135 20.09 2.02 23.51
C GLY A 135 19.80 0.91 24.53
N ASP A 136 19.27 1.21 25.71
CA ASP A 136 19.01 0.26 26.78
C ASP A 136 17.64 -0.44 26.65
N GLU A 137 16.68 0.21 26.01
CA GLU A 137 15.34 -0.35 25.80
C GLU A 137 15.32 -1.37 24.64
N ALA A 138 14.46 -2.40 24.72
CA ALA A 138 14.35 -3.36 23.64
C ALA A 138 13.64 -2.73 22.42
N LYS A 139 14.23 -2.89 21.22
CA LYS A 139 13.63 -2.33 19.98
C LYS A 139 12.16 -2.69 19.76
N LYS A 140 11.75 -3.91 20.19
CA LYS A 140 10.34 -4.35 20.08
C LYS A 140 9.38 -3.45 20.84
N ASP A 141 9.80 -2.88 21.98
CA ASP A 141 8.98 -2.03 22.85
C ASP A 141 8.88 -0.61 22.29
N LEU A 142 9.84 -0.22 21.45
CA LEU A 142 9.87 1.08 20.76
C LEU A 142 9.17 1.07 19.40
N LYS A 143 8.91 -0.10 18.82
CA LYS A 143 8.27 -0.22 17.50
C LYS A 143 6.90 0.48 17.39
N PRO A 144 6.01 0.47 18.40
CA PRO A 144 4.74 1.22 18.33
C PRO A 144 4.92 2.71 18.09
N TYR A 145 5.98 3.32 18.64
CA TYR A 145 6.25 4.75 18.49
C TYR A 145 6.60 5.17 17.05
N VAL A 146 7.18 4.27 16.26
CA VAL A 146 7.40 4.53 14.81
C VAL A 146 6.05 4.81 14.14
N ASN A 147 5.06 3.96 14.38
CA ASN A 147 3.71 4.12 13.82
C ASN A 147 3.02 5.38 14.35
N MET A 148 3.18 5.68 15.64
CA MET A 148 2.60 6.89 16.26
C MET A 148 3.21 8.16 15.66
N ILE A 149 4.53 8.22 15.47
CA ILE A 149 5.22 9.36 14.84
C ILE A 149 4.78 9.53 13.39
N SER A 150 4.77 8.45 12.60
CA SER A 150 4.30 8.49 11.22
C SER A 150 2.87 9.02 11.13
N ARG A 151 1.98 8.50 11.98
CA ARG A 151 0.60 8.94 12.05
C ARG A 151 0.46 10.41 12.50
N ALA A 152 1.26 10.87 13.45
CA ALA A 152 1.27 12.28 13.85
C ALA A 152 1.62 13.18 12.66
N LYS A 153 2.64 12.83 11.89
CA LYS A 153 3.05 13.56 10.68
C LYS A 153 1.97 13.54 9.59
N ASP A 154 1.24 12.42 9.43
CA ASP A 154 0.10 12.32 8.52
C ASP A 154 -1.05 13.28 8.88
N TYR A 155 -1.15 13.68 10.15
CA TYR A 155 -2.08 14.69 10.65
C TYR A 155 -1.47 16.10 10.76
N CYS A 156 -0.28 16.34 10.23
CA CYS A 156 0.47 17.59 10.35
C CYS A 156 0.79 17.98 11.81
N LEU A 157 0.90 17.01 12.72
CA LEU A 157 1.21 17.24 14.12
C LEU A 157 2.72 17.08 14.38
N SER A 158 3.35 18.13 14.90
CA SER A 158 4.73 18.11 15.36
C SER A 158 4.83 17.59 16.80
N CYS A 159 6.04 17.33 17.26
CA CYS A 159 6.29 16.91 18.64
C CYS A 159 5.94 17.99 19.70
N ASN A 160 5.61 19.21 19.28
CA ASN A 160 5.22 20.31 20.17
C ASN A 160 3.69 20.56 20.18
N ASP A 161 2.93 19.83 19.35
CA ASP A 161 1.48 19.94 19.27
C ASP A 161 0.79 18.99 20.25
N ASP A 162 -0.53 19.14 20.42
CA ASP A 162 -1.34 18.19 21.18
C ASP A 162 -1.43 16.87 20.40
N LEU A 163 -0.82 15.83 20.96
CA LEU A 163 -0.73 14.49 20.37
C LEU A 163 -1.84 13.54 20.86
N SER A 164 -2.81 14.01 21.64
CA SER A 164 -3.91 13.21 22.20
C SER A 164 -4.76 12.52 21.13
N LEU A 165 -4.86 13.10 19.93
CA LEU A 165 -5.50 12.48 18.76
C LEU A 165 -4.79 11.19 18.31
N ILE A 166 -3.49 11.06 18.57
CA ILE A 166 -2.69 9.92 18.15
C ILE A 166 -2.56 8.88 19.27
N SER A 167 -2.20 9.35 20.48
CA SER A 167 -2.00 8.47 21.62
C SER A 167 -2.14 9.23 22.93
N PHE A 168 -2.66 8.55 23.96
CA PHE A 168 -2.67 9.00 25.36
C PHE A 168 -1.46 8.51 26.17
N ASP A 169 -0.48 7.85 25.50
CA ASP A 169 0.75 7.41 26.14
C ASP A 169 1.58 8.64 26.59
N PRO A 170 1.84 8.82 27.89
CA PRO A 170 2.56 9.98 28.39
C PRO A 170 4.02 10.04 27.92
N LEU A 171 4.62 8.94 27.49
CA LEU A 171 5.99 8.88 26.98
C LEU A 171 6.09 9.32 25.50
N PHE A 172 4.99 9.28 24.78
CA PHE A 172 5.00 9.50 23.33
C PHE A 172 5.52 10.90 22.94
N PRO A 173 5.09 12.01 23.55
CA PRO A 173 5.60 13.35 23.19
C PRO A 173 7.12 13.48 23.36
N ASP A 174 7.68 12.93 24.44
CA ASP A 174 9.11 12.98 24.70
C ASP A 174 9.89 12.14 23.70
N ILE A 175 9.44 10.91 23.41
CA ILE A 175 10.05 10.04 22.42
C ILE A 175 10.02 10.66 21.03
N TYR A 176 8.90 11.27 20.63
CA TYR A 176 8.80 11.94 19.33
C TYR A 176 9.77 13.13 19.26
N LYS A 177 9.88 13.92 20.33
CA LYS A 177 10.81 15.04 20.41
C LYS A 177 12.27 14.60 20.33
N GLU A 178 12.66 13.58 21.10
CA GLU A 178 14.01 13.01 21.07
C GLU A 178 14.36 12.45 19.67
N TYR A 179 13.42 11.73 19.06
CA TYR A 179 13.54 11.23 17.69
C TYR A 179 13.75 12.36 16.68
N GLN A 180 12.89 13.39 16.71
CA GLN A 180 12.97 14.49 15.74
C GLN A 180 14.28 15.26 15.88
N GLN A 181 14.73 15.52 17.11
CA GLN A 181 16.03 16.16 17.36
C GLN A 181 17.20 15.30 16.83
N LYS A 182 17.11 13.98 16.95
CA LYS A 182 18.13 13.09 16.44
C LYS A 182 18.12 13.07 14.91
N LEU A 183 16.95 12.99 14.30
CA LEU A 183 16.76 13.03 12.85
C LEU A 183 17.31 14.32 12.24
N ASP A 184 16.97 15.48 12.83
CA ASP A 184 17.45 16.78 12.35
C ASP A 184 18.99 16.90 12.48
N LYS A 185 19.60 16.36 13.55
CA LYS A 185 21.06 16.34 13.71
C LYS A 185 21.77 15.45 12.67
N THR A 186 21.11 14.40 12.18
CA THR A 186 21.67 13.53 11.14
C THR A 186 21.46 14.08 9.72
N GLY A 187 20.79 15.22 9.60
CA GLY A 187 20.48 15.83 8.30
C GLY A 187 19.54 14.94 7.47
N GLY A 188 18.63 14.22 8.12
CA GLY A 188 17.70 13.29 7.50
C GLY A 188 16.26 13.78 7.53
N ALA A 189 15.42 13.09 6.78
CA ALA A 189 13.96 13.21 6.79
C ALA A 189 13.35 11.82 6.69
N ASP A 190 12.24 11.55 7.35
CA ASP A 190 11.44 10.35 7.11
C ASP A 190 10.35 10.59 6.07
N PHE A 191 9.57 9.55 5.73
CA PHE A 191 8.51 9.66 4.74
C PHE A 191 7.45 10.69 5.11
N GLY A 192 7.04 10.76 6.38
CA GLY A 192 6.09 11.75 6.87
C GLY A 192 6.62 13.17 6.71
N ASP A 193 7.93 13.37 6.91
CA ASP A 193 8.60 14.66 6.73
C ASP A 193 8.54 15.14 5.29
N LEU A 194 8.56 14.26 4.29
CA LEU A 194 8.48 14.67 2.88
C LEU A 194 7.22 15.48 2.60
N ILE A 195 6.12 15.12 3.23
CA ILE A 195 4.85 15.83 3.09
C ILE A 195 4.75 16.96 4.12
N MET A 196 4.95 16.66 5.40
CA MET A 196 4.79 17.62 6.49
C MET A 196 5.75 18.81 6.38
N LYS A 197 7.05 18.59 6.15
CA LYS A 197 8.02 19.67 5.97
C LYS A 197 7.77 20.45 4.68
N THR A 198 7.25 19.83 3.63
CA THR A 198 6.82 20.57 2.43
C THR A 198 5.60 21.43 2.72
N TRP A 199 4.62 20.93 3.47
CA TRP A 199 3.47 21.72 3.91
C TRP A 199 3.91 22.89 4.80
N ILE A 200 4.78 22.66 5.79
CA ILE A 200 5.35 23.72 6.65
C ILE A 200 6.07 24.77 5.79
N LEU A 201 6.91 24.34 4.86
CA LEU A 201 7.63 25.23 3.95
C LEU A 201 6.68 26.16 3.19
N LEU A 202 5.58 25.63 2.66
CA LEU A 202 4.60 26.43 1.89
C LEU A 202 3.71 27.28 2.81
N ARG A 203 3.42 26.83 4.02
CA ARG A 203 2.67 27.59 5.01
C ARG A 203 3.45 28.84 5.44
N ASP A 204 4.75 28.67 5.74
CA ASP A 204 5.57 29.67 6.40
C ASP A 204 6.38 30.51 5.38
N ASN A 205 6.46 30.12 4.11
CA ASN A 205 7.23 30.80 3.05
C ASN A 205 6.36 31.21 1.85
N ALA A 206 5.74 32.39 1.98
CA ALA A 206 4.85 32.91 0.93
C ALA A 206 5.53 33.05 -0.45
N ALA A 207 6.81 33.41 -0.49
CA ALA A 207 7.55 33.54 -1.75
C ALA A 207 7.73 32.19 -2.49
N ILE A 208 8.06 31.14 -1.76
CA ILE A 208 8.20 29.78 -2.32
C ILE A 208 6.84 29.25 -2.76
N LYS A 209 5.82 29.44 -1.92
CA LYS A 209 4.43 29.06 -2.24
C LYS A 209 3.96 29.72 -3.54
N GLU A 210 4.12 31.03 -3.65
CA GLU A 210 3.67 31.76 -4.84
C GLU A 210 4.44 31.33 -6.11
N ARG A 211 5.76 31.13 -5.99
CA ARG A 211 6.55 30.60 -7.11
C ARG A 211 6.09 29.23 -7.59
N LEU A 212 5.72 28.33 -6.66
CA LEU A 212 5.21 27.00 -7.04
C LEU A 212 3.80 27.09 -7.64
N LYS A 213 2.93 27.97 -7.16
CA LYS A 213 1.61 28.24 -7.77
C LYS A 213 1.76 28.81 -9.19
N GLN A 214 2.68 29.72 -9.41
CA GLN A 214 2.96 30.26 -10.74
C GLN A 214 3.55 29.21 -11.68
N LYS A 215 4.35 28.30 -11.14
CA LYS A 215 4.89 27.17 -11.91
C LYS A 215 3.81 26.16 -12.27
N PHE A 216 3.04 25.68 -11.29
CA PHE A 216 2.04 24.63 -11.47
C PHE A 216 0.63 25.24 -11.51
N LYS A 217 0.25 25.72 -12.69
CA LYS A 217 -1.05 26.36 -12.92
C LYS A 217 -2.22 25.37 -12.92
N ILE A 218 -1.94 24.11 -13.25
CA ILE A 218 -2.94 23.04 -13.33
C ILE A 218 -2.48 21.88 -12.47
N ILE A 219 -3.36 21.42 -11.58
CA ILE A 219 -3.09 20.33 -10.67
C ILE A 219 -4.14 19.25 -10.87
N LEU A 220 -3.67 18.02 -11.10
CA LEU A 220 -4.52 16.84 -11.21
C LEU A 220 -4.10 15.81 -10.15
N VAL A 221 -5.07 15.19 -9.48
CA VAL A 221 -4.80 14.17 -8.45
C VAL A 221 -5.60 12.92 -8.75
N ASP A 222 -4.91 11.79 -8.91
CA ASP A 222 -5.55 10.47 -9.06
C ASP A 222 -5.64 9.74 -7.72
N GLU A 223 -6.57 8.80 -7.60
CA GLU A 223 -6.85 8.00 -6.39
C GLU A 223 -7.02 8.88 -5.12
N TYR A 224 -7.70 10.01 -5.26
CA TYR A 224 -7.80 11.04 -4.20
C TYR A 224 -8.40 10.54 -2.89
N GLN A 225 -9.24 9.49 -2.90
CA GLN A 225 -9.82 8.86 -1.72
C GLN A 225 -8.77 8.23 -0.79
N ASP A 226 -7.54 8.02 -1.26
CA ASP A 226 -6.46 7.45 -0.46
C ASP A 226 -5.53 8.50 0.18
N SER A 227 -5.83 9.79 -0.03
CA SER A 227 -5.05 10.89 0.55
C SER A 227 -5.21 10.98 2.07
N ASN A 228 -4.10 11.22 2.78
CA ASN A 228 -4.10 11.57 4.20
C ASN A 228 -4.31 13.06 4.43
N VAL A 229 -4.40 13.49 5.70
CA VAL A 229 -4.64 14.89 6.06
C VAL A 229 -3.49 15.79 5.61
N ALA A 230 -2.23 15.36 5.76
CA ALA A 230 -1.07 16.17 5.37
C ALA A 230 -1.02 16.39 3.84
N GLN A 231 -1.34 15.37 3.05
CA GLN A 231 -1.45 15.49 1.60
C GLN A 231 -2.58 16.45 1.17
N PHE A 232 -3.71 16.35 1.86
CA PHE A 232 -4.83 17.27 1.65
C PHE A 232 -4.45 18.73 1.99
N GLU A 233 -3.81 18.96 3.13
CA GLU A 233 -3.36 20.29 3.55
C GLU A 233 -2.27 20.84 2.61
N LEU A 234 -1.35 19.99 2.14
CA LEU A 234 -0.38 20.37 1.12
C LEU A 234 -1.07 20.80 -0.19
N LEU A 235 -2.06 20.03 -0.63
CA LEU A 235 -2.83 20.33 -1.84
C LEU A 235 -3.55 21.67 -1.73
N LYS A 236 -4.14 22.01 -0.58
CA LYS A 236 -4.78 23.30 -0.32
C LYS A 236 -3.78 24.47 -0.46
N GLN A 237 -2.54 24.30 0.02
CA GLN A 237 -1.50 25.33 -0.14
C GLN A 237 -1.15 25.59 -1.60
N LEU A 238 -1.13 24.54 -2.42
CA LEU A 238 -0.77 24.62 -3.84
C LEU A 238 -1.93 25.10 -4.71
N ALA A 239 -3.13 24.56 -4.49
CA ALA A 239 -4.29 24.82 -5.35
C ALA A 239 -4.98 26.17 -5.10
N GLY A 240 -4.82 26.77 -3.90
CA GLY A 240 -5.53 27.99 -3.53
C GLY A 240 -7.05 27.81 -3.60
N ASP A 241 -7.73 28.62 -4.43
CA ASP A 241 -9.19 28.53 -4.62
C ASP A 241 -9.62 27.33 -5.47
N GLY A 242 -8.67 26.61 -6.08
CA GLY A 242 -8.89 25.35 -6.76
C GLY A 242 -9.43 25.46 -8.19
N GLU A 243 -9.47 26.65 -8.81
CA GLU A 243 -10.04 26.82 -10.16
C GLU A 243 -9.53 25.82 -11.20
N ASN A 244 -8.26 25.45 -11.10
CA ASN A 244 -7.61 24.49 -12.01
C ASN A 244 -7.24 23.17 -11.32
N LEU A 245 -7.95 22.83 -10.26
CA LEU A 245 -7.77 21.58 -9.53
C LEU A 245 -8.78 20.54 -10.04
N THR A 246 -8.24 19.39 -10.48
CA THR A 246 -9.05 18.21 -10.81
C THR A 246 -8.64 17.06 -9.90
N VAL A 247 -9.57 16.49 -9.17
CA VAL A 247 -9.33 15.27 -8.40
C VAL A 247 -10.19 14.14 -8.94
N VAL A 248 -9.62 12.94 -9.00
CA VAL A 248 -10.30 11.71 -9.43
C VAL A 248 -10.24 10.70 -8.30
N GLY A 249 -11.37 10.10 -7.98
CA GLY A 249 -11.40 9.12 -6.91
C GLY A 249 -12.69 8.30 -6.88
N ASP A 250 -12.67 7.32 -5.97
CA ASP A 250 -13.78 6.44 -5.67
C ASP A 250 -13.90 6.28 -4.15
N ASP A 251 -14.87 6.95 -3.53
CA ASP A 251 -15.12 6.87 -2.09
C ASP A 251 -15.38 5.43 -1.60
N ASP A 252 -15.92 4.55 -2.47
CA ASP A 252 -16.14 3.13 -2.19
C ASP A 252 -14.85 2.28 -2.29
N GLN A 253 -13.73 2.85 -2.75
CA GLN A 253 -12.42 2.18 -2.84
C GLN A 253 -11.38 2.73 -1.86
N SER A 254 -11.78 3.51 -0.86
CA SER A 254 -10.89 3.96 0.23
C SER A 254 -10.67 2.81 1.21
N ILE A 255 -9.51 2.15 1.13
CA ILE A 255 -9.15 0.95 1.91
C ILE A 255 -7.77 1.07 2.59
N TYR A 256 -7.23 2.28 2.71
CA TYR A 256 -5.91 2.52 3.28
C TYR A 256 -5.95 3.40 4.55
N ARG A 257 -7.03 3.32 5.35
CA ARG A 257 -7.16 4.04 6.62
C ARG A 257 -6.03 3.67 7.59
N PHE A 258 -5.59 2.41 7.58
CA PHE A 258 -4.45 1.94 8.37
C PHE A 258 -3.12 2.60 7.98
N ARG A 259 -3.06 3.25 6.81
CA ARG A 259 -1.94 4.09 6.32
C ARG A 259 -2.25 5.59 6.40
N GLY A 260 -3.22 5.98 7.22
CA GLY A 260 -3.59 7.38 7.39
C GLY A 260 -4.52 7.95 6.33
N ALA A 261 -5.00 7.17 5.34
CA ALA A 261 -5.98 7.65 4.38
C ALA A 261 -7.27 8.10 5.08
N GLU A 262 -7.80 9.25 4.67
CA GLU A 262 -9.00 9.85 5.26
C GLU A 262 -10.08 10.02 4.18
N VAL A 263 -11.08 9.14 4.18
CA VAL A 263 -12.18 9.18 3.21
C VAL A 263 -12.95 10.51 3.24
N LYS A 264 -12.94 11.18 4.40
CA LYS A 264 -13.57 12.51 4.54
C LYS A 264 -12.98 13.56 3.59
N ASN A 265 -11.72 13.38 3.13
CA ASN A 265 -11.11 14.29 2.16
C ASN A 265 -11.89 14.35 0.84
N ILE A 266 -12.28 13.20 0.29
CA ILE A 266 -13.07 13.18 -0.95
C ILE A 266 -14.54 13.56 -0.69
N LEU A 267 -15.11 13.14 0.44
CA LEU A 267 -16.51 13.45 0.79
C LEU A 267 -16.71 14.95 1.00
N ASN A 268 -15.75 15.64 1.63
CA ASN A 268 -15.79 17.06 1.95
C ASN A 268 -15.18 17.95 0.86
N PHE A 269 -14.64 17.39 -0.22
CA PHE A 269 -14.00 18.16 -1.28
C PHE A 269 -14.88 19.31 -1.82
N PRO A 270 -16.19 19.11 -2.12
CA PRO A 270 -17.07 20.19 -2.62
C PRO A 270 -17.35 21.28 -1.58
N GLN A 271 -17.17 21.00 -0.29
CA GLN A 271 -17.37 21.96 0.80
C GLN A 271 -16.14 22.86 0.98
N VAL A 272 -14.95 22.27 0.78
CA VAL A 272 -13.66 22.97 0.91
C VAL A 272 -13.39 23.82 -0.33
N PHE A 273 -13.52 23.23 -1.51
CA PHE A 273 -13.37 23.95 -2.78
C PHE A 273 -14.75 24.34 -3.33
N LYS A 274 -15.09 25.61 -3.13
CA LYS A 274 -16.42 26.13 -3.55
C LYS A 274 -16.61 26.04 -5.06
N ASN A 275 -17.86 25.93 -5.49
CA ASN A 275 -18.26 25.81 -6.90
C ASN A 275 -17.69 24.54 -7.59
N THR A 276 -17.35 23.50 -6.82
CA THR A 276 -16.89 22.24 -7.37
C THR A 276 -17.94 21.63 -8.30
N LYS A 277 -17.51 21.30 -9.51
CA LYS A 277 -18.29 20.45 -10.43
C LYS A 277 -18.05 19.00 -10.07
N ILE A 278 -19.11 18.23 -9.86
CA ILE A 278 -19.03 16.78 -9.66
C ILE A 278 -19.49 16.09 -10.94
N ILE A 279 -18.65 15.24 -11.51
CA ILE A 279 -18.97 14.39 -12.66
C ILE A 279 -18.82 12.93 -12.25
N LYS A 280 -19.89 12.13 -12.43
CA LYS A 280 -19.92 10.71 -12.07
C LYS A 280 -19.61 9.84 -13.28
N LEU A 281 -18.60 8.97 -13.17
CA LEU A 281 -18.30 7.94 -14.16
C LEU A 281 -18.89 6.61 -13.67
N GLU A 282 -20.07 6.25 -14.18
CA GLU A 282 -20.87 5.11 -13.72
C GLU A 282 -20.86 3.92 -14.67
N GLN A 283 -20.44 4.11 -15.93
CA GLN A 283 -20.30 3.02 -16.90
C GLN A 283 -19.05 2.20 -16.61
N ASN A 284 -19.22 0.93 -16.27
CA ASN A 284 -18.12 -0.01 -16.02
C ASN A 284 -17.80 -0.81 -17.28
N TYR A 285 -16.52 -0.84 -17.63
CA TYR A 285 -15.98 -1.55 -18.78
C TYR A 285 -15.27 -2.87 -18.41
N ARG A 286 -15.16 -3.18 -17.11
CA ARG A 286 -14.42 -4.32 -16.59
C ARG A 286 -15.32 -5.55 -16.41
N SER A 287 -16.29 -5.44 -15.54
CA SER A 287 -17.05 -6.56 -14.96
C SER A 287 -18.38 -6.81 -15.65
N THR A 288 -18.93 -8.00 -15.47
CA THR A 288 -20.30 -8.36 -15.89
C THR A 288 -21.34 -7.75 -14.95
N SER A 289 -22.59 -7.66 -15.39
CA SER A 289 -23.70 -7.06 -14.62
C SER A 289 -23.93 -7.74 -13.26
N ASN A 290 -23.95 -9.07 -13.21
CA ASN A 290 -24.11 -9.82 -11.95
C ASN A 290 -23.08 -9.43 -10.89
N ILE A 291 -21.79 -9.32 -11.27
CA ILE A 291 -20.71 -8.93 -10.36
C ILE A 291 -20.91 -7.50 -9.84
N LEU A 292 -21.35 -6.58 -10.69
CA LEU A 292 -21.62 -5.20 -10.30
C LEU A 292 -22.85 -5.06 -9.40
N ASP A 293 -23.88 -5.86 -9.64
CA ASP A 293 -25.09 -5.86 -8.81
C ASP A 293 -24.76 -6.35 -7.39
N ILE A 294 -23.94 -7.42 -7.27
CA ILE A 294 -23.42 -7.90 -5.97
C ILE A 294 -22.59 -6.80 -5.29
N ALA A 295 -21.63 -6.22 -6.00
CA ALA A 295 -20.75 -5.17 -5.45
C ALA A 295 -21.58 -3.95 -4.97
N THR A 296 -22.58 -3.55 -5.74
CA THR A 296 -23.48 -2.42 -5.42
C THR A 296 -24.36 -2.75 -4.20
N ALA A 297 -24.91 -3.96 -4.12
CA ALA A 297 -25.72 -4.40 -2.98
C ALA A 297 -24.90 -4.32 -1.68
N VAL A 298 -23.69 -4.87 -1.68
CA VAL A 298 -22.80 -4.84 -0.51
C VAL A 298 -22.47 -3.41 -0.10
N VAL A 299 -21.91 -2.60 -1.01
CA VAL A 299 -21.39 -1.27 -0.63
C VAL A 299 -22.51 -0.28 -0.30
N SER A 300 -23.73 -0.53 -0.73
CA SER A 300 -24.89 0.33 -0.42
C SER A 300 -25.24 0.37 1.07
N ASN A 301 -24.75 -0.60 1.87
CA ASN A 301 -24.93 -0.62 3.32
C ASN A 301 -23.99 0.36 4.05
N ASN A 302 -23.01 0.95 3.38
CA ASN A 302 -22.17 2.01 3.96
C ASN A 302 -22.93 3.35 3.98
N GLN A 303 -22.74 4.11 5.05
CA GLN A 303 -23.27 5.46 5.20
C GLN A 303 -22.27 6.50 4.68
N GLY A 304 -22.72 7.74 4.44
CA GLY A 304 -21.84 8.84 4.07
C GLY A 304 -21.16 8.70 2.70
N ARG A 305 -21.81 8.08 1.73
CA ARG A 305 -21.34 7.94 0.35
C ARG A 305 -21.79 9.10 -0.53
N LEU A 306 -20.96 9.46 -1.54
CA LEU A 306 -21.36 10.43 -2.56
C LEU A 306 -22.40 9.87 -3.56
N GLY A 307 -22.69 8.59 -3.47
CA GLY A 307 -23.74 7.89 -4.20
C GLY A 307 -23.50 7.86 -5.72
N LYS A 308 -23.19 6.66 -6.22
CA LYS A 308 -23.08 6.35 -7.65
C LYS A 308 -23.69 4.97 -7.90
N LYS A 309 -24.18 4.72 -9.10
CA LYS A 309 -24.75 3.44 -9.51
C LYS A 309 -24.00 2.92 -10.73
N LEU A 310 -23.20 1.89 -10.54
CA LEU A 310 -22.47 1.26 -11.64
C LEU A 310 -23.41 0.49 -12.56
N TRP A 311 -23.16 0.57 -13.86
CA TRP A 311 -23.84 -0.20 -14.88
C TRP A 311 -22.85 -0.64 -15.98
N THR A 312 -23.18 -1.70 -16.72
CA THR A 312 -22.34 -2.22 -17.79
C THR A 312 -23.19 -2.75 -18.95
N GLU A 313 -22.60 -2.73 -20.14
CA GLU A 313 -23.19 -3.38 -21.32
C GLU A 313 -22.91 -4.89 -21.35
N LYS A 314 -22.00 -5.39 -20.48
CA LYS A 314 -21.63 -6.81 -20.39
C LYS A 314 -22.67 -7.60 -19.59
N THR A 315 -23.82 -7.83 -20.18
CA THR A 315 -24.89 -8.62 -19.54
C THR A 315 -24.61 -10.11 -19.67
N VAL A 316 -24.46 -10.79 -18.52
CA VAL A 316 -24.28 -12.24 -18.45
C VAL A 316 -25.23 -12.80 -17.41
N LYS A 317 -25.95 -13.90 -17.77
CA LYS A 317 -26.89 -14.55 -16.86
C LYS A 317 -26.24 -15.51 -15.85
N LYS A 318 -24.90 -15.71 -15.92
CA LYS A 318 -24.20 -16.58 -14.98
C LYS A 318 -24.17 -15.95 -13.59
N LYS A 319 -24.75 -16.63 -12.63
CA LYS A 319 -24.70 -16.24 -11.23
C LYS A 319 -23.32 -16.48 -10.64
N SER A 320 -22.94 -15.71 -9.64
CA SER A 320 -21.77 -15.96 -8.81
C SER A 320 -22.03 -17.13 -7.84
N ILE A 321 -20.98 -17.77 -7.38
CA ILE A 321 -21.09 -18.93 -6.49
C ILE A 321 -20.63 -18.54 -5.09
N VAL A 322 -21.41 -18.91 -4.07
CA VAL A 322 -21.03 -18.89 -2.66
C VAL A 322 -20.97 -20.33 -2.16
N ALA A 323 -19.76 -20.79 -1.78
CA ALA A 323 -19.55 -22.13 -1.28
C ALA A 323 -19.32 -22.12 0.23
N VAL A 324 -20.08 -22.94 0.95
CA VAL A 324 -19.92 -23.18 2.40
C VAL A 324 -19.29 -24.55 2.58
N LEU A 325 -18.08 -24.56 3.14
CA LEU A 325 -17.21 -25.73 3.21
C LEU A 325 -16.96 -26.09 4.69
N GLU A 326 -16.61 -27.32 4.99
CA GLU A 326 -16.41 -27.75 6.38
C GLU A 326 -15.08 -27.23 6.93
N THR A 327 -14.00 -27.32 6.12
CA THR A 327 -12.64 -27.01 6.56
C THR A 327 -11.87 -26.17 5.53
N GLN A 328 -10.76 -25.59 5.96
CA GLN A 328 -9.84 -24.86 5.09
C GLN A 328 -9.17 -25.76 4.03
N GLU A 329 -9.01 -27.05 4.30
CA GLU A 329 -8.46 -28.02 3.35
C GLU A 329 -9.46 -28.29 2.21
N GLU A 330 -10.75 -28.33 2.53
CA GLU A 330 -11.83 -28.44 1.53
C GLU A 330 -11.94 -27.15 0.71
N GLU A 331 -11.76 -25.99 1.34
CA GLU A 331 -11.70 -24.71 0.63
C GLU A 331 -10.56 -24.69 -0.40
N ALA A 332 -9.38 -25.16 -0.01
CA ALA A 332 -8.25 -25.25 -0.91
C ALA A 332 -8.50 -26.24 -2.07
N ARG A 333 -9.17 -27.38 -1.82
CA ARG A 333 -9.57 -28.35 -2.85
C ARG A 333 -10.58 -27.76 -3.82
N PHE A 334 -11.63 -27.11 -3.30
CA PHE A 334 -12.63 -26.42 -4.10
C PHE A 334 -11.99 -25.38 -5.01
N CYS A 335 -11.06 -24.58 -4.49
CA CYS A 335 -10.29 -23.63 -5.29
C CYS A 335 -9.44 -24.36 -6.36
N ALA A 336 -8.80 -25.48 -6.02
CA ALA A 336 -8.01 -26.26 -6.97
C ALA A 336 -8.87 -26.82 -8.11
N GLU A 337 -10.08 -27.30 -7.83
CA GLU A 337 -11.04 -27.77 -8.83
C GLU A 337 -11.47 -26.66 -9.79
N ILE A 338 -11.78 -25.46 -9.25
CA ILE A 338 -12.12 -24.29 -10.08
C ILE A 338 -10.98 -23.93 -11.03
N VAL A 339 -9.74 -23.99 -10.57
CA VAL A 339 -8.59 -23.60 -11.39
C VAL A 339 -8.11 -24.72 -12.32
N ALA A 340 -8.44 -26.00 -12.05
CA ALA A 340 -8.04 -27.16 -12.88
C ALA A 340 -8.49 -27.05 -14.34
N GLY A 341 -9.53 -26.25 -14.63
CA GLY A 341 -10.00 -25.94 -15.99
C GLY A 341 -9.04 -25.04 -16.80
N GLY A 342 -7.86 -24.66 -16.27
CA GLY A 342 -6.88 -23.81 -16.94
C GLY A 342 -7.11 -22.32 -16.70
N ASN A 343 -6.47 -21.47 -17.50
CA ASN A 343 -6.47 -20.00 -17.37
C ASN A 343 -5.86 -19.48 -16.06
N TYR A 344 -4.78 -20.14 -15.62
CA TYR A 344 -4.10 -19.82 -14.36
C TYR A 344 -3.69 -18.36 -14.24
N SER A 345 -3.12 -17.77 -15.29
CA SER A 345 -2.59 -16.39 -15.27
C SER A 345 -3.66 -15.30 -15.09
N ASN A 346 -4.91 -15.61 -15.41
CA ASN A 346 -6.05 -14.68 -15.24
C ASN A 346 -6.97 -15.06 -14.08
N THR A 347 -6.50 -15.94 -13.18
CA THR A 347 -7.23 -16.35 -11.98
C THR A 347 -6.50 -15.85 -10.74
N ALA A 348 -7.24 -15.28 -9.80
CA ALA A 348 -6.72 -14.88 -8.49
C ALA A 348 -7.55 -15.47 -7.35
N ILE A 349 -6.85 -15.92 -6.31
CA ILE A 349 -7.41 -16.28 -5.01
C ILE A 349 -7.06 -15.17 -4.02
N LEU A 350 -8.08 -14.57 -3.45
CA LEU A 350 -7.98 -13.44 -2.56
C LEU A 350 -8.28 -13.87 -1.13
N TYR A 351 -7.42 -13.48 -0.22
CA TYR A 351 -7.58 -13.75 1.22
C TYR A 351 -7.31 -12.50 2.06
N ARG A 352 -7.78 -12.50 3.31
CA ARG A 352 -7.63 -11.32 4.19
C ARG A 352 -6.23 -11.20 4.77
N THR A 353 -5.58 -12.32 5.12
CA THR A 353 -4.25 -12.35 5.74
C THR A 353 -3.32 -13.32 5.03
N ASN A 354 -2.02 -13.02 5.02
CA ASN A 354 -1.01 -13.89 4.39
C ASN A 354 -0.98 -15.31 4.99
N ALA A 355 -1.36 -15.48 6.26
CA ALA A 355 -1.42 -16.80 6.90
C ALA A 355 -2.39 -17.77 6.19
N GLN A 356 -3.42 -17.23 5.53
CA GLN A 356 -4.39 -18.05 4.79
C GLN A 356 -3.80 -18.67 3.51
N SER A 357 -2.70 -18.13 2.98
CA SER A 357 -2.10 -18.63 1.74
C SER A 357 -1.52 -20.04 1.90
N LEU A 358 -1.11 -20.43 3.09
CA LEU A 358 -0.39 -21.68 3.33
C LEU A 358 -1.17 -22.93 2.86
N ALA A 359 -2.49 -22.98 3.10
CA ALA A 359 -3.33 -24.10 2.68
C ALA A 359 -3.35 -24.25 1.13
N PHE A 360 -3.43 -23.12 0.43
CA PHE A 360 -3.39 -23.08 -1.04
C PHE A 360 -2.01 -23.44 -1.58
N GLU A 361 -0.94 -22.86 -1.00
CA GLU A 361 0.45 -23.12 -1.39
C GLU A 361 0.79 -24.61 -1.27
N SER A 362 0.45 -25.22 -0.13
CA SER A 362 0.71 -26.64 0.14
C SER A 362 -0.03 -27.55 -0.85
N LEU A 363 -1.33 -27.31 -1.06
CA LEU A 363 -2.13 -28.11 -1.97
C LEU A 363 -1.71 -27.94 -3.44
N PHE A 364 -1.48 -26.69 -3.87
CA PHE A 364 -1.10 -26.37 -5.25
C PHE A 364 0.27 -26.93 -5.60
N SER A 365 1.23 -26.88 -4.67
CA SER A 365 2.53 -27.54 -4.82
C SER A 365 2.37 -29.05 -5.00
N LYS A 366 1.53 -29.69 -4.17
CA LYS A 366 1.25 -31.13 -4.25
C LYS A 366 0.58 -31.53 -5.55
N LEU A 367 -0.36 -30.73 -6.04
CA LEU A 367 -1.09 -30.95 -7.29
C LEU A 367 -0.34 -30.43 -8.53
N LYS A 368 0.84 -29.81 -8.35
CA LYS A 368 1.62 -29.15 -9.41
C LYS A 368 0.85 -28.06 -10.16
N ILE A 369 -0.05 -27.38 -9.48
CA ILE A 369 -0.74 -26.20 -10.02
C ILE A 369 0.23 -25.02 -9.90
N PRO A 370 0.59 -24.35 -11.01
CA PRO A 370 1.48 -23.22 -10.95
C PRO A 370 0.80 -22.02 -10.26
N TYR A 371 1.46 -21.42 -9.28
CA TYR A 371 0.97 -20.22 -8.58
C TYR A 371 2.10 -19.22 -8.34
N LYS A 372 1.72 -18.00 -8.04
CA LYS A 372 2.60 -16.92 -7.58
C LYS A 372 2.01 -16.24 -6.36
N LEU A 373 2.86 -15.99 -5.37
CA LEU A 373 2.52 -15.18 -4.20
C LEU A 373 2.79 -13.71 -4.48
N VAL A 374 1.88 -12.86 -4.06
CA VAL A 374 2.02 -11.41 -4.17
C VAL A 374 1.90 -10.79 -2.77
N GLY A 375 2.92 -10.01 -2.36
CA GLY A 375 2.88 -9.22 -1.13
C GLY A 375 3.45 -9.89 0.14
N THR A 376 4.28 -10.94 0.04
CA THR A 376 4.79 -11.64 1.23
C THR A 376 6.13 -11.13 1.78
N LEU A 377 7.05 -10.69 0.96
CA LEU A 377 8.26 -9.96 1.36
C LEU A 377 8.60 -8.98 0.26
N ARG A 378 8.61 -7.71 0.61
CA ARG A 378 9.00 -6.67 -0.33
C ARG A 378 10.47 -6.81 -0.67
N PHE A 379 10.80 -6.66 -1.93
CA PHE A 379 12.19 -6.78 -2.39
C PHE A 379 13.14 -5.87 -1.58
N PHE A 380 12.76 -4.62 -1.38
CA PHE A 380 13.56 -3.63 -0.64
C PHE A 380 13.56 -3.83 0.89
N GLU A 381 12.74 -4.72 1.42
CA GLU A 381 12.75 -5.10 2.84
C GLU A 381 13.67 -6.28 3.13
N ARG A 382 14.20 -6.94 2.10
CA ARG A 382 15.11 -8.07 2.26
C ARG A 382 16.44 -7.61 2.85
N GLU A 383 16.99 -8.42 3.75
CA GLU A 383 18.18 -8.11 4.52
C GLU A 383 19.36 -7.67 3.65
N GLU A 384 19.65 -8.45 2.62
CA GLU A 384 20.78 -8.24 1.69
C GLU A 384 20.63 -6.97 0.87
N VAL A 385 19.39 -6.64 0.49
CA VAL A 385 19.06 -5.42 -0.26
C VAL A 385 19.24 -4.20 0.65
N LYS A 386 18.69 -4.25 1.88
CA LYS A 386 18.86 -3.19 2.87
C LYS A 386 20.31 -2.95 3.24
N ASP A 387 21.11 -3.98 3.28
CA ASP A 387 22.55 -3.82 3.56
C ASP A 387 23.27 -3.07 2.45
N MET A 388 22.93 -3.37 1.18
CA MET A 388 23.47 -2.63 0.04
C MET A 388 23.00 -1.16 0.05
N LEU A 389 21.71 -0.93 0.23
CA LEU A 389 21.16 0.42 0.28
C LEU A 389 21.75 1.25 1.44
N ALA A 390 22.05 0.60 2.56
CA ALA A 390 22.68 1.27 3.69
C ALA A 390 24.13 1.70 3.38
N PHE A 391 24.92 0.90 2.63
CA PHE A 391 26.23 1.35 2.13
C PHE A 391 26.12 2.55 1.21
N LEU A 392 25.17 2.52 0.27
CA LEU A 392 24.94 3.61 -0.67
C LEU A 392 24.44 4.89 0.03
N SER A 393 23.54 4.74 1.00
CA SER A 393 23.05 5.86 1.82
C SER A 393 24.17 6.51 2.64
N LEU A 394 25.04 5.66 3.23
CA LEU A 394 26.19 6.15 4.00
C LEU A 394 27.24 6.83 3.10
N PHE A 395 27.39 6.36 1.87
CA PHE A 395 28.27 6.97 0.87
C PHE A 395 27.82 8.41 0.56
N ILE A 396 26.51 8.63 0.37
CA ILE A 396 25.94 9.94 0.10
C ILE A 396 25.96 10.82 1.36
N ASN A 397 25.53 10.27 2.49
CA ASN A 397 25.43 10.99 3.76
C ASN A 397 26.25 10.30 4.86
N PRO A 398 27.53 10.72 5.03
CA PRO A 398 28.41 10.17 6.06
C PRO A 398 27.94 10.39 7.51
N LYS A 399 26.86 11.17 7.72
CA LYS A 399 26.25 11.42 9.04
C LYS A 399 25.10 10.44 9.33
N ASN A 400 24.75 9.56 8.39
CA ASN A 400 23.66 8.61 8.57
C ASN A 400 24.06 7.50 9.56
N GLU A 401 23.73 7.71 10.84
CA GLU A 401 24.05 6.78 11.93
C GLU A 401 23.32 5.43 11.77
N ALA A 402 22.09 5.40 11.28
CA ALA A 402 21.34 4.17 11.10
C ALA A 402 22.03 3.25 10.07
N SER A 403 22.37 3.79 8.92
CA SER A 403 23.12 3.08 7.89
C SER A 403 24.49 2.65 8.37
N PHE A 404 25.22 3.52 9.08
CA PHE A 404 26.50 3.21 9.66
C PHE A 404 26.44 2.02 10.62
N ARG A 405 25.52 2.02 11.57
CA ARG A 405 25.31 0.93 12.54
C ARG A 405 25.00 -0.40 11.86
N ARG A 406 24.28 -0.33 10.75
CA ARG A 406 23.90 -1.51 9.97
C ARG A 406 25.10 -2.14 9.27
N VAL A 407 25.95 -1.36 8.64
CA VAL A 407 26.96 -1.89 7.69
C VAL A 407 28.38 -1.96 8.22
N ILE A 408 28.74 -1.25 9.27
CA ILE A 408 30.14 -1.19 9.76
C ILE A 408 30.71 -2.59 10.10
N ASN A 409 29.90 -3.52 10.63
CA ASN A 409 30.28 -4.88 10.94
C ASN A 409 29.64 -5.93 10.02
N LYS A 410 29.27 -5.55 8.81
CA LYS A 410 28.66 -6.45 7.83
C LYS A 410 29.33 -6.30 6.45
N PRO A 411 29.94 -7.40 5.94
CA PRO A 411 30.25 -8.69 6.62
C PRO A 411 30.98 -8.53 7.95
N THR A 412 30.96 -9.57 8.77
CA THR A 412 31.55 -9.51 10.12
C THR A 412 33.03 -9.11 10.11
N ARG A 413 33.36 -7.94 10.70
CA ARG A 413 34.70 -7.36 10.81
C ARG A 413 35.23 -7.37 12.25
N GLY A 414 34.52 -8.02 13.18
CA GLY A 414 34.93 -8.08 14.60
C GLY A 414 34.69 -6.77 15.37
N ILE A 415 33.83 -5.91 14.89
CA ILE A 415 33.52 -4.62 15.52
C ILE A 415 32.29 -4.80 16.43
N GLY A 416 32.49 -4.69 17.73
CA GLY A 416 31.46 -4.82 18.75
C GLY A 416 30.75 -3.49 19.03
N LYS A 417 29.59 -3.56 19.73
CA LYS A 417 28.74 -2.40 20.08
C LYS A 417 29.54 -1.27 20.76
N ALA A 418 30.42 -1.60 21.71
CA ALA A 418 31.23 -0.60 22.42
C ALA A 418 32.14 0.22 21.48
N SER A 419 32.73 -0.44 20.47
CA SER A 419 33.54 0.24 19.45
C SER A 419 32.69 1.16 18.57
N ILE A 420 31.49 0.72 18.18
CA ILE A 420 30.53 1.51 17.40
C ILE A 420 30.14 2.78 18.16
N GLU A 421 29.74 2.65 19.45
CA GLU A 421 29.41 3.80 20.29
C GLU A 421 30.56 4.80 20.47
N LYS A 422 31.81 4.26 20.55
CA LYS A 422 33.01 5.10 20.64
C LYS A 422 33.20 5.93 19.36
N ILE A 423 33.02 5.32 18.19
CA ILE A 423 33.13 6.00 16.89
C ILE A 423 32.03 7.09 16.76
N ILE A 424 30.80 6.76 17.12
CA ILE A 424 29.68 7.73 17.04
C ILE A 424 29.94 8.94 17.96
N LYS A 425 30.44 8.73 19.16
CA LYS A 425 30.83 9.85 20.05
C LYS A 425 31.97 10.66 19.46
N LEU A 426 32.92 10.00 18.81
CA LEU A 426 34.06 10.68 18.18
C LEU A 426 33.62 11.51 16.95
N ALA A 427 32.57 11.08 16.23
CA ALA A 427 32.04 11.77 15.04
C ALA A 427 31.67 13.24 15.32
N ALA A 428 31.31 13.58 16.55
CA ALA A 428 31.05 14.98 16.94
C ALA A 428 32.24 15.92 16.67
N ARG A 429 33.48 15.40 16.73
CA ARG A 429 34.71 16.15 16.42
C ARG A 429 34.93 16.35 14.91
N PHE A 430 34.24 15.58 14.09
CA PHE A 430 34.32 15.62 12.63
C PHE A 430 33.02 16.12 11.98
N GLY A 431 32.27 16.96 12.70
CA GLY A 431 31.02 17.52 12.21
C GLY A 431 29.90 16.48 11.95
N GLY A 432 30.00 15.31 12.61
CA GLY A 432 29.08 14.19 12.45
C GLY A 432 29.51 13.14 11.39
N ASP A 433 30.64 13.34 10.70
CA ASP A 433 31.14 12.41 9.68
C ASP A 433 31.66 11.10 10.33
N LEU A 434 30.89 10.04 10.18
CA LEU A 434 31.16 8.72 10.77
C LEU A 434 32.29 7.96 10.05
N ILE A 435 32.56 8.28 8.78
CA ILE A 435 33.64 7.64 8.02
C ILE A 435 34.98 8.22 8.48
N LYS A 436 35.13 9.54 8.57
CA LYS A 436 36.32 10.20 9.13
C LYS A 436 36.54 9.84 10.60
N ALA A 437 35.45 9.74 11.38
CA ALA A 437 35.54 9.28 12.76
C ALA A 437 36.03 7.83 12.86
N SER A 438 35.65 6.96 11.95
CA SER A 438 36.09 5.58 11.88
C SER A 438 37.61 5.51 11.60
N ASP A 439 38.09 6.27 10.64
CA ASP A 439 39.50 6.33 10.33
C ASP A 439 40.32 6.78 11.55
N SER A 440 39.94 7.88 12.19
CA SER A 440 40.57 8.36 13.42
C SER A 440 40.46 7.35 14.57
N ALA A 441 39.32 6.70 14.75
CA ALA A 441 39.07 5.72 15.82
C ALA A 441 39.92 4.44 15.66
N SER A 442 40.34 4.10 14.45
CA SER A 442 41.19 2.91 14.19
C SER A 442 42.48 2.93 15.03
N ASN A 443 43.00 4.10 15.34
CA ASN A 443 44.18 4.31 16.18
C ASN A 443 43.88 4.27 17.69
N GLU A 444 42.63 4.45 18.10
CA GLU A 444 42.18 4.48 19.49
C GLU A 444 41.50 3.20 19.97
N ILE A 445 41.15 2.32 19.06
CA ILE A 445 40.52 1.01 19.29
C ILE A 445 41.64 -0.04 19.18
N SER A 446 41.57 -1.12 19.94
CA SER A 446 42.62 -2.16 19.95
C SER A 446 42.11 -3.51 19.42
N GLY A 447 43.02 -4.38 19.01
CA GLY A 447 42.77 -5.77 18.64
C GLY A 447 42.08 -5.95 17.28
N LYS A 448 41.21 -6.95 17.18
CA LYS A 448 40.48 -7.26 15.91
C LYS A 448 39.57 -6.13 15.45
N ALA A 449 38.96 -5.41 16.38
CA ALA A 449 38.06 -4.30 16.07
C ALA A 449 38.79 -3.15 15.37
N ALA A 450 40.06 -2.83 15.77
CA ALA A 450 40.84 -1.80 15.11
C ALA A 450 41.08 -2.11 13.62
N LYS A 451 41.47 -3.37 13.32
CA LYS A 451 41.64 -3.82 11.92
C LYS A 451 40.33 -3.73 11.12
N GLY A 452 39.20 -4.14 11.71
CA GLY A 452 37.91 -4.09 11.07
C GLY A 452 37.42 -2.65 10.79
N VAL A 453 37.66 -1.72 11.71
CA VAL A 453 37.34 -0.30 11.55
C VAL A 453 38.22 0.34 10.49
N PHE A 454 39.51 0.03 10.46
CA PHE A 454 40.40 0.51 9.41
C PHE A 454 40.04 -0.03 8.03
N GLU A 455 39.72 -1.33 7.93
CA GLU A 455 39.24 -1.93 6.68
C GLU A 455 37.95 -1.24 6.17
N PHE A 456 37.00 -1.00 7.08
CA PHE A 456 35.75 -0.32 6.73
C PHE A 456 35.98 1.10 6.21
N SER A 457 36.79 1.92 6.91
CA SER A 457 37.10 3.28 6.45
C SER A 457 37.80 3.30 5.10
N ARG A 458 38.75 2.36 4.89
CA ARG A 458 39.46 2.20 3.62
C ARG A 458 38.47 1.86 2.46
N ILE A 459 37.59 0.90 2.68
CA ILE A 459 36.55 0.55 1.67
C ILE A 459 35.72 1.77 1.28
N MET A 460 35.29 2.55 2.25
CA MET A 460 34.46 3.75 1.96
C MET A 460 35.24 4.84 1.20
N GLU A 461 36.54 4.99 1.46
CA GLU A 461 37.39 5.91 0.69
C GLU A 461 37.67 5.38 -0.72
N GLU A 462 37.96 4.07 -0.88
CA GLU A 462 38.10 3.45 -2.20
C GLU A 462 36.86 3.63 -3.05
N LEU A 463 35.64 3.48 -2.47
CA LEU A 463 34.38 3.73 -3.18
C LEU A 463 34.24 5.20 -3.62
N LYS A 464 34.71 6.16 -2.80
CA LYS A 464 34.72 7.58 -3.19
C LYS A 464 35.68 7.86 -4.33
N CYS A 465 36.87 7.26 -4.31
CA CYS A 465 37.84 7.39 -5.40
C CYS A 465 37.27 6.81 -6.69
N SER A 466 36.74 5.57 -6.63
CA SER A 466 36.14 4.91 -7.80
C SER A 466 34.95 5.69 -8.43
N PHE A 467 34.20 6.42 -7.62
CA PHE A 467 33.07 7.22 -8.10
C PHE A 467 33.51 8.57 -8.72
N ASN A 468 34.69 9.10 -8.32
CA ASN A 468 35.22 10.38 -8.80
C ASN A 468 36.22 10.24 -9.98
N GLU A 469 36.59 9.02 -10.39
CA GLU A 469 37.44 8.81 -11.56
C GLU A 469 36.69 9.27 -12.83
N GLU A 470 37.39 10.04 -13.68
CA GLU A 470 36.84 10.55 -14.95
C GLU A 470 36.32 9.39 -15.81
N ILE A 471 35.01 9.32 -15.94
CA ILE A 471 34.30 8.24 -16.63
C ILE A 471 33.89 8.75 -17.99
N ASN A 472 34.06 7.92 -19.04
CA ASN A 472 33.45 8.13 -20.33
C ASN A 472 31.92 8.07 -20.18
N GLU A 473 31.26 9.22 -20.10
CA GLU A 473 29.83 9.40 -19.83
C GLU A 473 28.89 8.67 -20.81
N GLU A 474 29.40 8.15 -21.93
CA GLU A 474 28.58 7.53 -22.98
C GLU A 474 28.33 6.01 -22.81
N GLU A 475 29.03 5.30 -21.92
CA GLU A 475 28.93 3.82 -21.82
C GLU A 475 28.65 3.26 -20.40
N GLN A 476 28.58 4.06 -19.33
CA GLN A 476 28.39 3.57 -17.96
C GLN A 476 27.13 4.13 -17.31
N ASP A 477 26.40 3.25 -16.61
CA ASP A 477 25.25 3.61 -15.79
C ASP A 477 25.50 3.30 -14.31
N LEU A 478 24.56 3.68 -13.44
CA LEU A 478 24.68 3.53 -11.99
C LEU A 478 24.85 2.05 -11.55
N SER A 479 24.42 1.08 -12.38
CA SER A 479 24.56 -0.35 -12.09
C SER A 479 26.02 -0.76 -11.90
N ASP A 480 26.95 -0.16 -12.63
CA ASP A 480 28.37 -0.45 -12.53
C ASP A 480 28.92 -0.02 -11.16
N PHE A 481 28.53 1.15 -10.67
CA PHE A 481 28.93 1.58 -9.32
C PHE A 481 28.38 0.68 -8.22
N ILE A 482 27.09 0.30 -8.30
CA ILE A 482 26.49 -0.58 -7.29
C ILE A 482 27.14 -1.96 -7.32
N LYS A 483 27.54 -2.47 -8.48
CA LYS A 483 28.30 -3.71 -8.64
C LYS A 483 29.69 -3.60 -8.01
N ILE A 484 30.40 -2.48 -8.23
CA ILE A 484 31.67 -2.18 -7.55
C ILE A 484 31.46 -2.15 -6.03
N CYS A 485 30.44 -1.46 -5.55
CA CYS A 485 30.11 -1.39 -4.13
C CYS A 485 29.84 -2.77 -3.53
N ALA A 486 29.04 -3.64 -4.17
CA ALA A 486 28.74 -5.00 -3.71
C ALA A 486 30.02 -5.86 -3.55
N ASN A 487 30.97 -5.70 -4.48
CA ASN A 487 32.24 -6.44 -4.44
C ASN A 487 33.24 -5.86 -3.44
N ALA A 488 33.46 -4.55 -3.43
CA ALA A 488 34.39 -3.87 -2.55
C ALA A 488 34.01 -4.02 -1.06
N THR A 489 32.71 -3.91 -0.73
CA THR A 489 32.21 -4.12 0.63
C THR A 489 32.29 -5.57 1.09
N GLY A 490 32.43 -6.52 0.17
CA GLY A 490 32.43 -7.96 0.42
C GLY A 490 31.04 -8.58 0.59
N LEU A 491 29.95 -7.80 0.40
CA LEU A 491 28.57 -8.29 0.53
C LEU A 491 28.23 -9.38 -0.48
N ALA A 492 28.63 -9.22 -1.74
CA ALA A 492 28.38 -10.22 -2.78
C ALA A 492 29.01 -11.59 -2.40
N LYS A 493 30.25 -11.59 -1.90
CA LYS A 493 30.90 -12.81 -1.44
C LYS A 493 30.23 -13.41 -0.21
N HIS A 494 29.88 -12.57 0.76
CA HIS A 494 29.21 -12.98 2.00
C HIS A 494 27.87 -13.69 1.71
N TYR A 495 27.02 -13.10 0.89
CA TYR A 495 25.71 -13.67 0.56
C TYR A 495 25.81 -14.88 -0.37
N LYS A 496 26.82 -14.93 -1.26
CA LYS A 496 27.13 -16.12 -2.05
C LYS A 496 27.49 -17.33 -1.18
N GLU A 497 28.22 -17.11 -0.09
CA GLU A 497 28.59 -18.17 0.87
C GLU A 497 27.35 -18.62 1.67
N LEU A 498 26.48 -17.69 2.08
CA LEU A 498 25.22 -18.02 2.76
C LEU A 498 24.26 -18.80 1.86
N ASP A 499 24.16 -18.45 0.59
CA ASP A 499 23.31 -19.17 -0.37
C ASP A 499 23.73 -20.63 -0.55
N LYS A 500 25.03 -20.93 -0.48
CA LYS A 500 25.55 -22.31 -0.54
C LYS A 500 25.14 -23.18 0.65
N THR A 501 24.93 -22.57 1.81
CA THR A 501 24.64 -23.28 3.06
C THR A 501 23.16 -23.30 3.42
N GLY A 502 22.35 -22.36 2.91
CA GLY A 502 20.98 -22.13 3.34
C GLY A 502 19.90 -22.25 2.27
N ASP A 503 20.22 -22.67 1.03
CA ASP A 503 19.29 -22.70 -0.11
C ASP A 503 18.50 -21.38 -0.26
N THR A 504 19.18 -20.25 -0.05
CA THR A 504 18.64 -18.91 -0.18
C THR A 504 19.02 -18.30 -1.53
N GLN A 505 18.38 -17.20 -1.90
CA GLN A 505 18.63 -16.50 -3.17
C GLN A 505 19.10 -15.06 -2.94
N LYS A 506 19.89 -14.85 -1.87
CA LYS A 506 20.29 -13.51 -1.44
C LYS A 506 21.22 -12.81 -2.43
N LEU A 507 22.15 -13.56 -3.05
CA LEU A 507 23.02 -13.01 -4.08
C LEU A 507 22.22 -12.55 -5.31
N LEU A 508 21.23 -13.36 -5.75
CA LEU A 508 20.36 -12.99 -6.86
C LEU A 508 19.56 -11.70 -6.57
N ASN A 509 19.21 -11.47 -5.30
CA ASN A 509 18.54 -10.21 -4.90
C ASN A 509 19.49 -8.99 -4.99
N ILE A 510 20.78 -9.16 -4.71
CA ILE A 510 21.78 -8.10 -4.96
C ILE A 510 21.96 -7.87 -6.46
N GLU A 511 22.03 -8.94 -7.25
CA GLU A 511 22.10 -8.84 -8.72
C GLU A 511 20.87 -8.12 -9.29
N GLU A 512 19.69 -8.40 -8.75
CA GLU A 512 18.45 -7.73 -9.13
C GLU A 512 18.45 -6.23 -8.76
N LEU A 513 19.04 -5.87 -7.61
CA LEU A 513 19.25 -4.48 -7.23
C LEU A 513 20.18 -3.76 -8.19
N VAL A 514 21.26 -4.42 -8.61
CA VAL A 514 22.20 -3.92 -9.64
C VAL A 514 21.44 -3.69 -10.95
N ASN A 515 20.63 -4.68 -11.39
CA ASN A 515 19.83 -4.56 -12.61
C ASN A 515 18.81 -3.40 -12.53
N HIS A 516 18.24 -3.17 -11.36
CA HIS A 516 17.30 -2.07 -11.15
C HIS A 516 17.94 -0.69 -11.27
N ALA A 517 19.23 -0.58 -11.00
CA ALA A 517 19.99 0.65 -11.12
C ALA A 517 20.40 0.99 -12.58
N ALA A 518 20.33 0.02 -13.49
CA ALA A 518 20.56 0.24 -14.90
C ALA A 518 19.44 1.13 -15.49
N GLY A 519 19.69 2.34 -15.77
CA GLY A 519 18.72 3.35 -16.23
C GLY A 519 18.76 4.62 -15.41
N PHE A 520 19.62 4.65 -14.38
CA PHE A 520 19.98 5.86 -13.65
C PHE A 520 21.37 6.32 -14.10
N ALA A 521 21.55 7.63 -14.21
CA ALA A 521 22.82 8.20 -14.61
C ALA A 521 23.94 7.87 -13.60
N TYR A 522 25.14 7.62 -14.10
CA TYR A 522 26.32 7.49 -13.26
C TYR A 522 26.75 8.87 -12.72
N SER A 523 26.00 9.38 -11.77
CA SER A 523 26.23 10.67 -11.12
C SER A 523 25.70 10.66 -9.70
N LEU A 524 26.09 11.64 -8.88
CA LEU A 524 25.59 11.78 -7.51
C LEU A 524 24.08 12.03 -7.52
N GLU A 525 23.58 12.81 -8.45
CA GLU A 525 22.15 13.06 -8.67
C GLU A 525 21.41 11.75 -9.01
N GLY A 526 21.97 10.95 -9.93
CA GLY A 526 21.39 9.66 -10.30
C GLY A 526 21.36 8.66 -9.14
N LEU A 527 22.41 8.65 -8.30
CA LEU A 527 22.45 7.81 -7.08
C LEU A 527 21.41 8.28 -6.04
N ILE A 528 21.24 9.57 -5.87
CA ILE A 528 20.20 10.14 -5.00
C ILE A 528 18.81 9.77 -5.52
N GLU A 529 18.56 9.97 -6.82
CA GLU A 529 17.29 9.62 -7.45
C GLU A 529 16.99 8.11 -7.33
N PHE A 530 18.01 7.26 -7.50
CA PHE A 530 17.89 5.82 -7.29
C PHE A 530 17.47 5.48 -5.87
N LEU A 531 18.13 6.05 -4.85
CA LEU A 531 17.78 5.80 -3.45
C LEU A 531 16.38 6.31 -3.10
N GLU A 532 16.01 7.50 -3.56
CA GLU A 532 14.65 8.01 -3.39
C GLU A 532 13.60 7.07 -4.02
N ASN A 533 13.86 6.57 -5.22
CA ASN A 533 12.95 5.63 -5.88
C ASN A 533 12.87 4.29 -5.14
N THR A 534 13.97 3.76 -4.61
CA THR A 534 13.97 2.50 -3.87
C THR A 534 13.25 2.63 -2.52
N GLU A 535 13.37 3.76 -1.83
CA GLU A 535 12.69 4.03 -0.56
C GLU A 535 11.19 4.30 -0.78
N LEU A 536 10.84 5.05 -1.82
CA LEU A 536 9.44 5.27 -2.21
C LEU A 536 8.78 3.98 -2.71
N ASP A 537 9.49 3.14 -3.44
CA ASP A 537 9.02 1.82 -3.88
C ASP A 537 8.92 0.82 -2.72
N GLY A 538 9.82 0.87 -1.74
CA GLY A 538 9.76 0.07 -0.52
C GLY A 538 8.49 0.34 0.29
N SER A 539 8.02 1.58 0.31
CA SER A 539 6.78 1.97 0.97
C SER A 539 5.52 1.73 0.13
N ALA A 540 5.65 1.70 -1.21
CA ALA A 540 4.53 1.66 -2.15
C ALA A 540 4.49 0.41 -3.05
N SER A 541 5.51 -0.44 -3.07
CA SER A 541 5.67 -1.45 -4.10
C SER A 541 4.88 -2.73 -3.84
N GLU A 542 3.61 -2.68 -4.12
CA GLU A 542 2.76 -3.87 -4.24
C GLU A 542 2.90 -4.60 -5.57
N SER A 543 3.83 -4.24 -6.48
CA SER A 543 3.68 -4.73 -7.86
C SER A 543 4.94 -4.96 -8.70
N LYS A 544 6.16 -4.83 -8.20
CA LYS A 544 7.36 -4.99 -9.04
C LYS A 544 7.85 -6.43 -9.27
N ASN A 545 7.29 -7.45 -8.62
CA ASN A 545 7.55 -8.84 -9.01
C ASN A 545 6.79 -9.30 -10.26
N ALA A 546 6.16 -8.36 -11.00
CA ALA A 546 5.42 -8.63 -12.24
C ALA A 546 6.20 -8.32 -13.52
N SER A 547 7.46 -7.89 -13.46
CA SER A 547 8.21 -7.44 -14.65
C SER A 547 9.28 -8.38 -15.18
N SER A 548 9.33 -9.63 -14.71
CA SER A 548 10.00 -10.70 -15.46
C SER A 548 8.94 -11.72 -15.85
N GLN A 549 8.61 -11.84 -17.13
CA GLN A 549 7.65 -12.70 -17.80
C GLN A 549 6.47 -13.16 -16.93
N PRO A 550 5.20 -12.98 -17.33
CA PRO A 550 4.07 -13.46 -16.55
C PRO A 550 4.25 -14.97 -16.38
N SER A 551 4.74 -15.40 -15.23
CA SER A 551 4.71 -16.83 -14.91
C SER A 551 3.25 -17.22 -14.97
N ALA A 552 2.91 -18.17 -15.85
CA ALA A 552 1.55 -18.66 -16.07
C ALA A 552 1.06 -19.40 -14.83
N GLY A 553 0.71 -18.68 -13.78
CA GLY A 553 0.29 -19.23 -12.49
C GLY A 553 -0.88 -18.48 -11.86
N VAL A 554 -1.62 -19.19 -11.02
CA VAL A 554 -2.70 -18.60 -10.20
C VAL A 554 -2.10 -17.56 -9.25
N THR A 555 -2.72 -16.39 -9.18
CA THR A 555 -2.27 -15.34 -8.28
C THR A 555 -2.87 -15.56 -6.90
N LEU A 556 -2.02 -15.77 -5.89
CA LEU A 556 -2.37 -15.79 -4.47
C LEU A 556 -2.03 -14.44 -3.87
N ILE A 557 -3.03 -13.70 -3.36
CA ILE A 557 -2.86 -12.30 -3.01
C ILE A 557 -3.82 -11.87 -1.90
N THR A 558 -3.41 -10.96 -1.03
CA THR A 558 -4.34 -10.39 -0.05
C THR A 558 -5.35 -9.46 -0.72
N MET A 559 -6.55 -9.36 -0.15
CA MET A 559 -7.62 -8.48 -0.66
C MET A 559 -7.14 -7.04 -0.84
N HIS A 560 -6.34 -6.50 0.07
CA HIS A 560 -5.80 -5.13 -0.01
C HIS A 560 -4.89 -4.93 -1.22
N ASN A 561 -4.03 -5.90 -1.51
CA ASN A 561 -3.04 -5.81 -2.57
C ASN A 561 -3.65 -5.96 -3.98
N THR A 562 -4.96 -6.25 -4.06
CA THR A 562 -5.66 -6.38 -5.35
C THR A 562 -6.06 -5.05 -5.97
N LYS A 563 -5.96 -3.95 -5.22
CA LYS A 563 -6.28 -2.61 -5.75
C LYS A 563 -5.42 -2.29 -6.98
N GLY A 564 -6.06 -1.85 -8.07
CA GLY A 564 -5.39 -1.62 -9.35
C GLY A 564 -5.28 -2.85 -10.26
N LEU A 565 -5.47 -4.08 -9.72
CA LEU A 565 -5.42 -5.31 -10.51
C LEU A 565 -6.81 -5.71 -11.01
N GLU A 566 -6.85 -6.67 -11.95
CA GLU A 566 -8.09 -7.25 -12.46
C GLU A 566 -7.82 -8.64 -13.06
N PHE A 567 -8.78 -9.55 -12.89
CA PHE A 567 -8.66 -10.95 -13.29
C PHE A 567 -9.95 -11.42 -13.95
N ASP A 568 -9.87 -12.37 -14.87
CA ASP A 568 -11.07 -12.97 -15.46
C ASP A 568 -11.89 -13.72 -14.41
N ARG A 569 -11.19 -14.44 -13.52
CA ARG A 569 -11.77 -15.21 -12.43
C ARG A 569 -11.19 -14.77 -11.08
N VAL A 570 -12.06 -14.52 -10.13
CA VAL A 570 -11.68 -14.19 -8.76
C VAL A 570 -12.38 -15.14 -7.80
N ILE A 571 -11.62 -15.69 -6.87
CA ILE A 571 -12.10 -16.51 -5.76
C ILE A 571 -11.77 -15.75 -4.49
N ILE A 572 -12.79 -15.30 -3.74
CA ILE A 572 -12.62 -14.59 -2.46
C ILE A 572 -12.84 -15.62 -1.36
N THR A 573 -11.82 -15.86 -0.55
CA THR A 573 -11.80 -16.91 0.48
C THR A 573 -11.79 -16.33 1.89
N GLY A 574 -12.21 -17.15 2.85
CA GLY A 574 -12.16 -16.75 4.26
C GLY A 574 -13.26 -15.77 4.66
N LEU A 575 -14.45 -15.89 4.05
CA LEU A 575 -15.59 -15.03 4.36
C LEU A 575 -16.32 -15.50 5.61
N GLU A 576 -15.64 -15.39 6.78
CA GLU A 576 -16.16 -15.77 8.10
C GLU A 576 -16.07 -14.62 9.09
N GLU A 577 -17.05 -14.51 9.97
CA GLU A 577 -17.05 -13.55 11.09
C GLU A 577 -15.80 -13.71 11.96
N GLY A 578 -15.10 -12.59 12.18
CA GLY A 578 -13.85 -12.58 12.94
C GLY A 578 -12.59 -12.77 12.11
N LEU A 579 -12.71 -13.34 10.92
CA LEU A 579 -11.64 -13.40 9.94
C LEU A 579 -11.82 -12.31 8.87
N PHE A 580 -13.04 -12.19 8.35
CA PHE A 580 -13.45 -11.10 7.44
C PHE A 580 -14.97 -10.83 7.57
N PRO A 581 -15.37 -9.71 8.25
CA PRO A 581 -14.52 -8.69 8.85
C PRO A 581 -13.67 -9.22 10.00
N SER A 582 -12.44 -8.66 10.15
CA SER A 582 -11.53 -9.06 11.22
C SER A 582 -12.01 -8.58 12.58
N PHE A 583 -11.89 -9.42 13.64
CA PHE A 583 -12.23 -9.01 15.02
C PHE A 583 -11.55 -7.70 15.45
N ARG A 584 -10.33 -7.43 14.98
CA ARG A 584 -9.58 -6.20 15.29
C ARG A 584 -10.20 -4.95 14.70
N ASN A 585 -11.03 -5.10 13.68
CA ASN A 585 -11.63 -4.03 12.89
C ASN A 585 -13.16 -4.01 13.05
N MET A 586 -13.68 -4.38 14.22
CA MET A 586 -15.11 -4.37 14.54
C MET A 586 -15.46 -3.40 15.68
N GLU A 587 -14.51 -2.57 16.11
CA GLU A 587 -14.69 -1.68 17.26
C GLU A 587 -15.63 -0.50 16.95
N SER A 588 -15.68 -0.08 15.70
CA SER A 588 -16.53 1.02 15.24
C SER A 588 -17.30 0.69 13.95
N ASN A 589 -18.39 1.43 13.69
CA ASN A 589 -19.09 1.32 12.41
C ASN A 589 -18.19 1.72 11.22
N GLU A 590 -17.30 2.67 11.41
CA GLU A 590 -16.35 3.12 10.38
C GLU A 590 -15.39 1.99 9.98
N ASP A 591 -14.96 1.15 10.94
CA ASP A 591 -14.09 0.00 10.67
C ASP A 591 -14.81 -1.08 9.85
N ILE A 592 -16.07 -1.35 10.18
CA ILE A 592 -16.91 -2.29 9.41
C ILE A 592 -17.15 -1.76 7.99
N GLU A 593 -17.36 -0.46 7.84
CA GLU A 593 -17.50 0.16 6.52
C GLU A 593 -16.22 0.06 5.69
N GLU A 594 -15.04 0.14 6.31
CA GLU A 594 -13.78 -0.07 5.60
C GLU A 594 -13.61 -1.53 5.17
N GLU A 595 -13.88 -2.51 6.05
CA GLU A 595 -13.86 -3.93 5.68
C GLU A 595 -14.87 -4.21 4.54
N ARG A 596 -16.04 -3.57 4.54
CA ARG A 596 -17.01 -3.66 3.44
C ARG A 596 -16.49 -3.04 2.13
N ARG A 597 -15.73 -1.95 2.20
CA ARG A 597 -15.04 -1.40 1.01
C ARG A 597 -13.96 -2.36 0.50
N ILE A 598 -13.23 -3.07 1.38
CA ILE A 598 -12.27 -4.09 0.97
C ILE A 598 -12.99 -5.22 0.23
N PHE A 599 -14.16 -5.63 0.72
CA PHE A 599 -14.98 -6.63 0.02
C PHE A 599 -15.47 -6.13 -1.34
N TYR A 600 -15.99 -4.91 -1.40
CA TYR A 600 -16.35 -4.26 -2.67
C TYR A 600 -15.19 -4.19 -3.67
N VAL A 601 -14.01 -3.79 -3.20
CA VAL A 601 -12.81 -3.77 -4.03
C VAL A 601 -12.51 -5.17 -4.55
N SER A 602 -12.54 -6.20 -3.69
CA SER A 602 -12.25 -7.59 -4.04
C SER A 602 -13.22 -8.12 -5.10
N ILE A 603 -14.54 -7.90 -4.94
CA ILE A 603 -15.58 -8.26 -5.90
C ILE A 603 -15.31 -7.60 -7.27
N THR A 604 -15.01 -6.30 -7.26
CA THR A 604 -14.80 -5.52 -8.49
C THR A 604 -13.47 -5.83 -9.21
N ARG A 605 -12.64 -6.75 -8.67
CA ARG A 605 -11.47 -7.28 -9.41
C ARG A 605 -11.86 -8.30 -10.46
N ALA A 606 -13.02 -8.94 -10.31
CA ALA A 606 -13.51 -9.94 -11.25
C ALA A 606 -14.03 -9.30 -12.54
N ARG A 607 -13.63 -9.85 -13.69
CA ARG A 607 -14.16 -9.46 -15.00
C ARG A 607 -15.32 -10.35 -15.43
N LYS A 608 -15.22 -11.66 -15.22
CA LYS A 608 -16.14 -12.66 -15.79
C LYS A 608 -16.78 -13.57 -14.76
N GLU A 609 -15.99 -14.04 -13.78
CA GLU A 609 -16.40 -15.05 -12.83
C GLU A 609 -16.00 -14.66 -11.41
N LEU A 610 -16.95 -14.81 -10.48
CA LEU A 610 -16.77 -14.55 -9.07
C LEU A 610 -17.21 -15.76 -8.26
N TYR A 611 -16.31 -16.23 -7.40
CA TYR A 611 -16.53 -17.26 -6.40
C TYR A 611 -16.24 -16.68 -5.03
N MET A 612 -17.01 -17.07 -4.04
CA MET A 612 -16.89 -16.65 -2.66
C MET A 612 -16.96 -17.88 -1.77
N THR A 613 -16.04 -18.02 -0.81
CA THR A 613 -16.02 -19.22 0.05
C THR A 613 -15.96 -18.84 1.52
N CYS A 614 -16.61 -19.65 2.35
CA CYS A 614 -16.48 -19.60 3.80
C CYS A 614 -16.38 -21.03 4.36
N CYS A 615 -15.66 -21.19 5.47
CA CYS A 615 -15.50 -22.45 6.17
C CYS A 615 -16.24 -22.47 7.52
N GLN A 616 -16.77 -23.62 7.89
CA GLN A 616 -17.34 -23.81 9.22
C GLN A 616 -16.26 -23.92 10.30
N SER A 617 -15.06 -24.41 9.94
CA SER A 617 -13.92 -24.51 10.85
C SER A 617 -12.59 -24.24 10.15
N ARG A 618 -11.65 -23.64 10.91
CA ARG A 618 -10.27 -23.40 10.49
C ARG A 618 -9.28 -23.73 11.60
N ARG A 619 -8.07 -24.14 11.22
CA ARG A 619 -6.96 -24.20 12.16
C ARG A 619 -6.26 -22.83 12.22
N ILE A 620 -6.21 -22.28 13.45
CA ILE A 620 -5.46 -21.07 13.76
C ILE A 620 -4.56 -21.40 14.94
N TRP A 621 -3.25 -21.20 14.78
CA TRP A 621 -2.24 -21.54 15.82
C TRP A 621 -2.35 -23.00 16.30
N GLY A 622 -2.61 -23.94 15.37
CA GLY A 622 -2.72 -25.37 15.66
C GLY A 622 -4.04 -25.83 16.30
N LYS A 623 -4.99 -24.91 16.61
CA LYS A 623 -6.29 -25.21 17.22
C LYS A 623 -7.41 -25.05 16.18
N ILE A 624 -8.40 -25.97 16.25
CA ILE A 624 -9.61 -25.86 15.42
C ILE A 624 -10.52 -24.80 16.05
N ASN A 625 -10.87 -23.81 15.23
CA ASN A 625 -11.83 -22.76 15.57
C ASN A 625 -13.03 -22.87 14.63
N TYR A 626 -14.24 -22.70 15.19
CA TYR A 626 -15.48 -22.69 14.42
C TYR A 626 -15.91 -21.26 14.12
N PHE A 627 -16.41 -21.04 12.92
CA PHE A 627 -16.78 -19.72 12.43
C PHE A 627 -18.20 -19.72 11.86
N SER A 628 -18.86 -18.58 11.95
CA SER A 628 -20.08 -18.29 11.21
C SER A 628 -19.72 -17.61 9.88
N PRO A 629 -20.55 -17.76 8.83
CA PRO A 629 -20.37 -17.01 7.60
C PRO A 629 -20.32 -15.50 7.86
N SER A 630 -19.50 -14.80 7.10
CA SER A 630 -19.37 -13.34 7.17
C SER A 630 -20.72 -12.65 6.99
N ARG A 631 -20.97 -11.59 7.78
CA ARG A 631 -22.16 -10.72 7.63
C ARG A 631 -22.28 -10.15 6.22
N PHE A 632 -21.18 -9.93 5.52
CA PHE A 632 -21.19 -9.40 4.16
C PHE A 632 -21.84 -10.33 3.16
N LEU A 633 -21.84 -11.65 3.40
CA LEU A 633 -22.56 -12.60 2.56
C LEU A 633 -24.08 -12.43 2.66
N SER A 634 -24.59 -12.05 3.84
CA SER A 634 -26.01 -11.77 4.03
C SER A 634 -26.49 -10.46 3.40
N GLU A 635 -25.57 -9.59 2.99
CA GLU A 635 -25.84 -8.35 2.28
C GLU A 635 -26.03 -8.55 0.75
N ILE A 636 -25.74 -9.78 0.27
CA ILE A 636 -25.88 -10.14 -1.15
C ILE A 636 -27.29 -10.68 -1.40
N PRO A 637 -28.04 -10.14 -2.38
CA PRO A 637 -29.33 -10.70 -2.79
C PRO A 637 -29.21 -12.16 -3.27
N GLU A 638 -30.09 -13.03 -2.77
CA GLU A 638 -30.07 -14.48 -3.07
C GLU A 638 -30.25 -14.81 -4.54
N ASP A 639 -30.96 -13.96 -5.28
CA ASP A 639 -31.17 -14.12 -6.71
C ASP A 639 -29.91 -13.89 -7.56
N LEU A 640 -28.87 -13.27 -7.00
CA LEU A 640 -27.60 -12.99 -7.67
C LEU A 640 -26.56 -14.12 -7.51
N VAL A 641 -26.77 -15.07 -6.59
CA VAL A 641 -25.81 -16.12 -6.24
C VAL A 641 -26.41 -17.51 -6.34
N VAL A 642 -25.53 -18.51 -6.43
CA VAL A 642 -25.84 -19.94 -6.24
C VAL A 642 -25.09 -20.36 -4.99
N LEU A 643 -25.79 -21.03 -4.06
CA LEU A 643 -25.20 -21.59 -2.85
C LEU A 643 -24.77 -23.04 -3.12
N GLU A 644 -23.50 -23.37 -2.85
CA GLU A 644 -22.94 -24.72 -2.95
C GLU A 644 -22.42 -25.18 -1.59
N GLY A 645 -22.57 -26.47 -1.28
CA GLY A 645 -22.04 -27.05 -0.04
C GLY A 645 -22.84 -26.74 1.24
N ALA A 646 -23.84 -25.87 1.16
CA ALA A 646 -24.76 -25.64 2.27
C ALA A 646 -25.95 -26.59 2.14
N ASP A 647 -26.26 -27.32 3.21
CA ASP A 647 -27.67 -27.66 3.41
C ASP A 647 -28.45 -26.35 3.33
N ASN A 648 -29.48 -26.28 2.48
CA ASN A 648 -30.25 -25.06 2.12
C ASN A 648 -30.84 -24.27 3.30
N ASN A 649 -30.50 -24.60 4.54
CA ASN A 649 -30.97 -23.99 5.79
C ASN A 649 -29.95 -23.12 6.52
N SER A 650 -28.69 -23.00 6.08
CA SER A 650 -27.65 -22.30 6.87
C SER A 650 -27.62 -20.78 6.69
N PHE A 651 -28.34 -20.22 5.71
CA PHE A 651 -28.40 -18.77 5.49
C PHE A 651 -29.75 -18.13 5.86
N SER A 652 -30.76 -18.95 6.18
CA SER A 652 -32.06 -18.39 6.60
C SER A 652 -32.09 -18.09 8.09
N THR A 653 -32.04 -16.83 8.47
CA THR A 653 -32.52 -16.32 9.76
C THR A 653 -34.02 -16.65 10.02
N GLY A 654 -34.57 -17.60 9.28
CA GLY A 654 -35.98 -18.01 9.31
C GLY A 654 -36.39 -18.81 10.54
N LEU A 655 -35.50 -18.96 11.53
CA LEU A 655 -35.85 -19.56 12.82
C LEU A 655 -36.86 -18.67 13.55
N LYS A 656 -37.99 -19.29 13.96
CA LYS A 656 -39.10 -18.63 14.66
C LYS A 656 -39.29 -19.27 16.06
N GLU A 657 -39.96 -18.57 16.94
CA GLU A 657 -40.45 -19.17 18.20
C GLU A 657 -41.30 -20.38 17.89
N GLY A 658 -41.07 -21.46 18.60
CA GLY A 658 -41.69 -22.77 18.38
C GLY A 658 -40.91 -23.73 17.49
N ASP A 659 -39.92 -23.25 16.74
CA ASP A 659 -39.13 -24.12 15.88
C ASP A 659 -38.27 -25.10 16.68
N LEU A 660 -38.25 -26.36 16.23
CA LEU A 660 -37.33 -27.38 16.74
C LEU A 660 -35.95 -27.17 16.08
N VAL A 661 -34.93 -27.17 16.92
CA VAL A 661 -33.54 -26.91 16.49
C VAL A 661 -32.60 -27.96 17.08
N TYR A 662 -31.49 -28.15 16.38
CA TYR A 662 -30.39 -28.99 16.86
C TYR A 662 -29.14 -28.14 17.06
N SER A 663 -28.51 -28.29 18.19
CA SER A 663 -27.19 -27.77 18.52
C SER A 663 -26.22 -28.92 18.72
N LYS A 664 -25.02 -28.81 18.15
CA LYS A 664 -23.97 -29.83 18.30
C LYS A 664 -23.56 -30.02 19.76
N ASP A 665 -23.61 -28.92 20.56
CA ASP A 665 -23.16 -28.91 21.96
C ASP A 665 -24.27 -29.24 22.97
N TYR A 666 -25.53 -29.03 22.58
CA TYR A 666 -26.68 -29.15 23.48
C TYR A 666 -27.74 -30.17 23.02
N GLY A 667 -27.59 -30.71 21.81
CA GLY A 667 -28.54 -31.64 21.25
C GLY A 667 -29.79 -30.98 20.64
N LYS A 668 -30.93 -31.66 20.71
CA LYS A 668 -32.23 -31.18 20.22
C LYS A 668 -32.86 -30.23 21.26
N GLY A 669 -33.52 -29.18 20.74
CA GLY A 669 -34.21 -28.22 21.59
C GLY A 669 -35.28 -27.45 20.79
N GLN A 670 -36.07 -26.64 21.51
CA GLN A 670 -37.09 -25.78 20.92
C GLN A 670 -36.85 -24.32 21.25
N ILE A 671 -37.00 -23.45 20.23
CA ILE A 671 -36.90 -22.02 20.41
C ILE A 671 -38.14 -21.52 21.17
N VAL A 672 -37.91 -21.01 22.37
CA VAL A 672 -39.02 -20.50 23.23
C VAL A 672 -39.16 -19.00 23.17
N LYS A 673 -38.13 -18.28 22.76
CA LYS A 673 -38.18 -16.81 22.67
C LYS A 673 -37.22 -16.31 21.60
N LYS A 674 -37.67 -15.28 20.82
CA LYS A 674 -36.85 -14.57 19.83
C LYS A 674 -37.04 -13.07 20.02
N TRP A 675 -35.96 -12.30 20.01
CA TRP A 675 -35.96 -10.83 20.00
C TRP A 675 -34.75 -10.28 19.29
N ALA A 676 -34.69 -8.97 19.08
CA ALA A 676 -33.48 -8.30 18.61
C ALA A 676 -32.80 -7.58 19.78
N GLU A 677 -31.50 -7.76 19.95
CA GLU A 677 -30.69 -7.06 20.93
C GLU A 677 -29.54 -6.37 20.16
N LYS A 678 -29.48 -5.04 20.27
CA LYS A 678 -28.52 -4.21 19.50
C LYS A 678 -28.54 -4.49 17.98
N ASN A 679 -29.72 -4.70 17.41
CA ASN A 679 -29.95 -5.09 16.01
C ASN A 679 -29.52 -6.52 15.62
N GLU A 680 -29.18 -7.38 16.58
CA GLU A 680 -28.86 -8.79 16.33
C GLU A 680 -30.02 -9.69 16.75
N PRO A 681 -30.45 -10.65 15.90
CA PRO A 681 -31.49 -11.60 16.30
C PRO A 681 -30.97 -12.59 17.33
N VAL A 682 -31.64 -12.67 18.46
CA VAL A 682 -31.31 -13.56 19.60
C VAL A 682 -32.45 -14.54 19.81
N VAL A 683 -32.11 -15.80 20.11
CA VAL A 683 -33.08 -16.82 20.50
C VAL A 683 -32.67 -17.46 21.81
N VAL A 684 -33.68 -17.88 22.55
CA VAL A 684 -33.51 -18.79 23.69
C VAL A 684 -34.05 -20.15 23.28
N VAL A 685 -33.25 -21.18 23.51
CA VAL A 685 -33.59 -22.58 23.22
C VAL A 685 -33.65 -23.35 24.52
N ILE A 686 -34.73 -24.13 24.72
CA ILE A 686 -34.80 -25.14 25.74
C ILE A 686 -34.49 -26.48 25.08
N PHE A 687 -33.48 -27.17 25.58
CA PHE A 687 -33.03 -28.45 25.05
C PHE A 687 -33.73 -29.63 25.78
N GLU A 688 -33.74 -30.81 25.15
CA GLU A 688 -34.41 -32.03 25.68
C GLU A 688 -33.86 -32.45 27.06
N ASP A 689 -32.62 -32.09 27.39
CA ASP A 689 -32.00 -32.36 28.68
C ASP A 689 -32.38 -31.31 29.78
N GLY A 690 -33.30 -30.38 29.48
CA GLY A 690 -33.78 -29.34 30.37
C GLY A 690 -32.88 -28.12 30.47
N ARG A 691 -31.71 -28.11 29.79
CA ARG A 691 -30.83 -26.92 29.74
C ARG A 691 -31.48 -25.85 28.90
N THR A 692 -31.26 -24.60 29.28
CA THR A 692 -31.67 -23.42 28.52
C THR A 692 -30.41 -22.65 28.10
N ALA A 693 -30.27 -22.37 26.81
CA ALA A 693 -29.16 -21.56 26.32
C ALA A 693 -29.66 -20.44 25.38
N ARG A 694 -28.92 -19.36 25.40
CA ARG A 694 -29.18 -18.17 24.58
C ARG A 694 -28.20 -18.16 23.42
N PHE A 695 -28.71 -17.94 22.22
CA PHE A 695 -27.93 -17.90 21.01
C PHE A 695 -28.18 -16.60 20.25
N PHE A 696 -27.14 -15.94 19.86
CA PHE A 696 -27.18 -14.92 18.82
C PHE A 696 -27.25 -15.65 17.47
N LEU A 697 -28.34 -15.51 16.72
CA LEU A 697 -28.56 -16.29 15.51
C LEU A 697 -27.48 -16.09 14.44
N ASN A 698 -26.91 -14.90 14.39
CA ASN A 698 -25.80 -14.57 13.48
C ASN A 698 -24.50 -15.32 13.83
N TYR A 699 -24.40 -15.90 15.05
CA TYR A 699 -23.19 -16.57 15.56
C TYR A 699 -23.48 -18.00 16.03
N SER A 700 -24.66 -18.53 15.77
CA SER A 700 -25.08 -19.83 16.30
C SER A 700 -25.15 -20.91 15.23
N ASN A 701 -24.69 -22.13 15.60
CA ASN A 701 -24.80 -23.35 14.78
C ASN A 701 -26.15 -24.06 14.99
N LEU A 702 -27.22 -23.30 15.23
CA LEU A 702 -28.56 -23.89 15.40
C LEU A 702 -29.12 -24.30 14.05
N LYS A 703 -29.42 -25.58 13.88
CA LYS A 703 -30.06 -26.14 12.67
C LYS A 703 -31.53 -26.36 12.92
N LYS A 704 -32.40 -25.90 12.06
CA LYS A 704 -33.85 -26.25 12.14
C LYS A 704 -34.05 -27.70 11.81
N ILE A 705 -34.74 -28.41 12.67
CA ILE A 705 -35.17 -29.80 12.43
C ILE A 705 -36.48 -29.74 11.66
N LYS A 706 -36.58 -30.33 10.45
CA LYS A 706 -37.84 -30.52 9.75
C LYS A 706 -38.68 -31.55 10.47
N ASP A 707 -39.95 -31.25 10.72
CA ASP A 707 -40.95 -32.17 11.19
C ASP A 707 -41.14 -33.32 10.21
N ASN A 708 -40.29 -34.33 10.28
CA ASN A 708 -40.54 -35.62 9.67
C ASN A 708 -39.84 -36.65 10.53
N TYR A 709 -40.57 -37.08 11.59
CA TYR A 709 -40.51 -38.44 12.18
C TYR A 709 -41.29 -38.38 13.52
N PHE A 710 -42.58 -38.66 13.37
CA PHE A 710 -43.35 -39.44 14.32
C PHE A 710 -43.81 -40.69 13.57
#